data_3acbc4164ebab436e05e6550e3dd0abf
#
_entry.id   3acbc4164ebab436e05e6550e3dd0abf
#
_cell.length_a   1.000
_cell.length_b   1.000
_cell.length_c   1.000
_cell.angle_alpha   90.00
_cell.angle_beta   90.00
_cell.angle_gamma   90.00
#
_symmetry.space_group_name_H-M   'P 1'
#
loop_
_entity.id
_entity.type
_entity.pdbx_description
1 polymer ?
#
loop_
_entity_poly.entity_id
_entity_poly.type
_entity_poly.pdbx_seq_one_letter_code
_entity_poly.pdbx_strand_id
1 'polypeptide(L)'
;MRRMLVALILVIALFPITAMSQTDDNGGIVIEEILVSASSAQYNGTDWNGDGDIGSFSDQYIMITNTGTQPVDISDWILDDTTNGGSPPCRIGWNTTIDGGESITFYRANTDIELDYWDGDTATLMNAEGNLIDSMTYPGEDSWWDKVYIIAENGSLWKTDPNPSEIQGTCFTESDNTEDSYILKGRIVPMTGEGDVIENGNIMIEGSKIIAIWADGEIPPINTDNVSTYDTEATIYPGLIDLHNHMHYNHIPLWDFNVHLSDSQKSEEGGYTNRYQWGNNWDYGPSITWMKNNVQQRSRWDMSAEQMKYAEVQAVAGGVTAVQGSPGSGTDAWDSMLSRNIELYNFGQDGISTCAVCGAADDDYTGNHLISQNQSGSLNAWFVHLSEGVDQSSKAEFDALWDKGLIMDETVVIHGTGMDASQFNQMGTTGAGLVWSPFSNLVLYGDTTDVVAADNAGITISIAPDWGPSGTKNNLHELKVADMWNREILQNHFSDYELAEMVTSNPAEISNWETFVGQLKTDMYADIVVIDTFHDNPYRNLIEAIDPDVRLTIVHGKPVFGDIDLMSAMKGDDWEFINGSGFSKAIDVTSTSDVDGMQTWEEIESGLSMAMQNDFNDIKANWDDVEGMTDSEIEEWLGSNFDGDYRDNVNRLSNVGLDPIYTIGDDRFFDVVNRSGHANYHIDMTKLYDYYDVEYNADGNRAFVEDSNYTIPVDEPDPVEGCTDSTATNYNANADADDGSCVFDNGGENPDNNATGQDTCVGICDEDVSDQAESDGSDPVFVLTIVMVIIFIVAITVIIVSKDNEDGKEVVHEEMTDAFIPELPPLEPPKN
;
A
#
# COMPACT_ATOMS: atom_id res chain seq x y z
N MET A 1 -51.26 -28.36 -33.92
CA MET A 1 -52.64 -27.84 -34.04
C MET A 1 -52.80 -26.70 -33.09
N ARG A 2 -53.01 -25.52 -33.66
CA ARG A 2 -53.70 -24.30 -33.17
C ARG A 2 -53.37 -23.84 -31.75
N ARG A 3 -52.56 -22.77 -31.68
CA ARG A 3 -52.97 -21.36 -31.47
C ARG A 3 -53.99 -21.18 -30.35
N MET A 4 -53.53 -20.60 -29.25
CA MET A 4 -54.34 -19.60 -28.57
C MET A 4 -53.40 -18.46 -28.10
N LEU A 5 -53.42 -17.40 -28.86
CA LEU A 5 -52.92 -16.07 -28.60
C LEU A 5 -53.82 -15.46 -27.54
N VAL A 6 -53.35 -15.21 -26.33
CA VAL A 6 -54.05 -14.33 -25.38
C VAL A 6 -53.44 -12.97 -25.54
N ALA A 7 -54.11 -12.09 -26.26
CA ALA A 7 -53.82 -10.67 -26.31
C ALA A 7 -54.14 -10.05 -24.94
N LEU A 8 -53.15 -9.72 -24.17
CA LEU A 8 -53.25 -8.86 -23.03
C LEU A 8 -53.39 -7.42 -23.55
N ILE A 9 -54.59 -6.93 -23.57
CA ILE A 9 -54.90 -5.53 -23.86
C ILE A 9 -54.42 -4.71 -22.69
N LEU A 10 -53.31 -3.99 -22.88
CA LEU A 10 -52.83 -2.98 -21.95
C LEU A 10 -53.79 -1.79 -22.05
N VAL A 11 -54.75 -1.70 -21.15
CA VAL A 11 -55.53 -0.47 -20.94
C VAL A 11 -54.60 0.51 -20.21
N ILE A 12 -53.95 1.36 -20.97
CA ILE A 12 -53.33 2.55 -20.43
C ILE A 12 -54.44 3.49 -20.01
N ALA A 13 -54.85 3.42 -18.76
CA ALA A 13 -55.64 4.48 -18.17
C ALA A 13 -54.75 5.70 -18.08
N LEU A 14 -55.02 6.70 -18.94
CA LEU A 14 -54.55 8.05 -18.77
C LEU A 14 -55.18 8.62 -17.49
N PHE A 15 -54.53 8.38 -16.37
CA PHE A 15 -54.70 9.24 -15.22
C PHE A 15 -53.80 10.46 -15.42
N PRO A 16 -54.28 11.69 -15.19
CA PRO A 16 -53.42 12.81 -15.10
C PRO A 16 -52.48 12.50 -13.93
N ILE A 17 -51.19 12.44 -14.23
CA ILE A 17 -50.13 12.49 -13.21
C ILE A 17 -50.26 13.89 -12.64
N THR A 18 -51.11 14.07 -11.64
CA THR A 18 -50.85 15.06 -10.64
C THR A 18 -49.58 14.60 -10.00
N ALA A 19 -48.52 15.36 -10.16
CA ALA A 19 -47.37 15.25 -9.31
C ALA A 19 -47.90 15.31 -7.87
N MET A 20 -48.10 14.18 -7.25
CA MET A 20 -48.07 14.10 -5.81
C MET A 20 -46.63 14.41 -5.48
N SER A 21 -46.39 15.57 -4.88
CA SER A 21 -45.21 15.74 -4.08
C SER A 21 -45.22 14.59 -3.10
N GLN A 22 -44.39 13.61 -3.34
CA GLN A 22 -43.94 12.73 -2.30
C GLN A 22 -43.42 13.72 -1.25
N THR A 23 -44.02 13.75 -0.10
CA THR A 23 -43.40 14.33 1.08
C THR A 23 -42.34 13.31 1.42
N ASP A 24 -41.13 13.56 0.88
CA ASP A 24 -39.97 12.73 1.15
C ASP A 24 -39.71 12.82 2.65
N ASP A 25 -39.67 11.68 3.30
CA ASP A 25 -39.41 11.55 4.72
C ASP A 25 -37.90 11.69 5.03
N ASN A 26 -37.13 12.20 4.05
CA ASN A 26 -35.68 12.38 4.09
C ASN A 26 -35.21 13.71 4.72
N GLY A 27 -36.13 14.44 5.37
CA GLY A 27 -35.82 15.68 6.08
C GLY A 27 -35.31 16.83 5.20
N GLY A 28 -35.21 16.64 3.88
CA GLY A 28 -34.69 17.64 2.95
C GLY A 28 -33.18 17.60 2.76
N ILE A 29 -32.53 16.52 3.10
CA ILE A 29 -31.08 16.32 2.89
C ILE A 29 -30.82 15.97 1.43
N VAL A 30 -29.85 16.65 0.82
CA VAL A 30 -29.45 16.48 -0.59
C VAL A 30 -27.94 16.62 -0.75
N ILE A 31 -27.38 15.96 -1.76
CA ILE A 31 -26.04 16.24 -2.27
C ILE A 31 -26.14 17.52 -3.11
N GLU A 32 -25.57 18.61 -2.65
CA GLU A 32 -25.70 19.92 -3.29
C GLU A 32 -24.64 20.17 -4.34
N GLU A 33 -23.37 19.89 -4.00
CA GLU A 33 -22.29 20.04 -4.97
C GLU A 33 -21.17 19.00 -4.78
N ILE A 34 -20.47 18.72 -5.87
CA ILE A 34 -19.35 17.76 -5.91
C ILE A 34 -18.17 18.42 -6.64
N LEU A 35 -17.00 18.47 -6.00
CA LEU A 35 -15.72 18.84 -6.61
C LEU A 35 -14.93 17.60 -6.96
N VAL A 36 -14.87 17.28 -8.24
CA VAL A 36 -14.19 16.07 -8.76
C VAL A 36 -12.74 16.35 -9.15
N SER A 37 -12.43 17.60 -9.55
CA SER A 37 -11.13 18.00 -10.10
C SER A 37 -10.65 19.26 -9.40
N ALA A 38 -9.98 19.12 -8.28
CA ALA A 38 -9.24 20.20 -7.65
C ALA A 38 -7.92 20.46 -8.41
N SER A 39 -7.49 21.70 -8.47
CA SER A 39 -6.19 22.06 -9.05
C SER A 39 -5.11 21.94 -8.00
N SER A 40 -4.04 21.23 -8.31
CA SER A 40 -2.88 21.14 -7.42
C SER A 40 -2.09 22.44 -7.33
N ALA A 41 -1.19 22.54 -6.36
CA ALA A 41 -0.35 23.70 -6.10
C ALA A 41 0.44 24.18 -7.33
N GLN A 42 0.92 23.28 -8.19
CA GLN A 42 1.64 23.63 -9.42
C GLN A 42 0.79 24.41 -10.45
N TYR A 43 -0.54 24.31 -10.36
CA TYR A 43 -1.49 25.03 -11.22
C TYR A 43 -2.18 26.19 -10.51
N ASN A 44 -1.64 26.65 -9.38
CA ASN A 44 -2.20 27.66 -8.49
C ASN A 44 -3.62 27.29 -8.00
N GLY A 45 -3.80 26.04 -7.62
CA GLY A 45 -5.01 25.53 -7.00
C GLY A 45 -5.35 26.22 -5.68
N THR A 46 -6.47 25.88 -5.13
CA THR A 46 -6.95 26.40 -3.84
C THR A 46 -6.92 25.24 -2.84
N ASP A 47 -6.37 25.46 -1.69
CA ASP A 47 -6.52 24.63 -0.51
C ASP A 47 -7.99 24.71 -0.05
N TRP A 48 -8.81 23.77 -0.53
CA TRP A 48 -10.24 23.80 -0.26
C TRP A 48 -10.59 23.24 1.11
N ASN A 49 -9.82 22.28 1.61
CA ASN A 49 -10.04 21.65 2.90
C ASN A 49 -9.38 22.42 4.05
N GLY A 50 -8.42 23.30 3.75
CA GLY A 50 -7.77 24.19 4.72
C GLY A 50 -6.69 23.49 5.55
N ASP A 51 -6.19 22.35 5.12
CA ASP A 51 -5.17 21.56 5.83
C ASP A 51 -3.74 22.10 5.64
N GLY A 52 -3.55 23.00 4.69
CA GLY A 52 -2.27 23.64 4.36
C GLY A 52 -1.61 23.04 3.12
N ASP A 53 -2.19 22.00 2.57
CA ASP A 53 -1.79 21.40 1.30
C ASP A 53 -2.76 21.78 0.16
N ILE A 54 -2.31 21.71 -1.08
CA ILE A 54 -3.13 21.99 -2.26
C ILE A 54 -3.06 20.79 -3.17
N GLY A 55 -3.87 19.80 -2.87
CA GLY A 55 -3.88 18.50 -3.53
C GLY A 55 -4.98 18.37 -4.59
N SER A 56 -4.71 17.68 -5.69
CA SER A 56 -5.75 17.43 -6.68
C SER A 56 -6.75 16.36 -6.23
N PHE A 57 -6.36 15.55 -5.27
CA PHE A 57 -7.15 14.47 -4.70
C PHE A 57 -7.65 14.83 -3.29
N SER A 58 -6.80 15.23 -2.37
CA SER A 58 -7.16 15.58 -0.99
C SER A 58 -8.28 16.64 -0.92
N ASP A 59 -8.29 17.54 -1.86
CA ASP A 59 -9.29 18.63 -1.98
C ASP A 59 -10.55 18.25 -2.77
N GLN A 60 -10.69 17.03 -3.29
CA GLN A 60 -11.97 16.54 -3.80
C GLN A 60 -13.00 16.53 -2.68
N TYR A 61 -14.27 16.83 -2.98
CA TYR A 61 -15.29 16.82 -1.94
C TYR A 61 -16.70 16.59 -2.44
N ILE A 62 -17.56 16.15 -1.51
CA ILE A 62 -19.01 16.08 -1.63
C ILE A 62 -19.59 16.98 -0.55
N MET A 63 -20.48 17.90 -0.93
CA MET A 63 -21.19 18.75 0.02
C MET A 63 -22.65 18.32 0.16
N ILE A 64 -23.06 18.11 1.40
CA ILE A 64 -24.43 17.72 1.76
C ILE A 64 -25.13 18.88 2.43
N THR A 65 -26.35 19.19 2.00
CA THR A 65 -27.14 20.32 2.47
C THR A 65 -28.50 19.90 3.01
N ASN A 66 -28.87 20.47 4.14
CA ASN A 66 -30.25 20.37 4.65
C ASN A 66 -31.08 21.52 4.09
N THR A 67 -31.87 21.24 3.05
CA THR A 67 -32.77 22.22 2.43
C THR A 67 -34.07 22.46 3.24
N GLY A 68 -34.25 21.70 4.32
CA GLY A 68 -35.37 21.84 5.26
C GLY A 68 -35.21 23.01 6.23
N THR A 69 -36.03 23.07 7.25
CA THR A 69 -36.02 24.12 8.26
C THR A 69 -35.75 23.60 9.67
N GLN A 70 -35.61 22.31 9.83
CA GLN A 70 -35.33 21.62 11.09
C GLN A 70 -33.97 20.94 10.99
N PRO A 71 -33.24 20.84 12.11
CA PRO A 71 -32.02 20.04 12.15
C PRO A 71 -32.31 18.59 11.78
N VAL A 72 -31.39 17.96 11.05
CA VAL A 72 -31.43 16.53 10.71
C VAL A 72 -30.13 15.91 11.20
N ASP A 73 -30.24 14.88 12.00
CA ASP A 73 -29.13 14.03 12.38
C ASP A 73 -28.86 13.05 11.25
N ILE A 74 -27.62 13.09 10.72
CA ILE A 74 -27.15 12.25 9.64
C ILE A 74 -26.04 11.28 10.14
N SER A 75 -25.92 11.11 11.45
CA SER A 75 -25.00 10.14 12.05
C SER A 75 -25.27 8.75 11.47
N ASP A 76 -24.21 7.98 11.24
CA ASP A 76 -24.26 6.64 10.66
C ASP A 76 -24.83 6.56 9.22
N TRP A 77 -25.13 7.69 8.58
CA TRP A 77 -25.48 7.64 7.16
C TRP A 77 -24.24 7.25 6.34
N ILE A 78 -24.48 6.69 5.16
CA ILE A 78 -23.43 6.19 4.28
C ILE A 78 -23.31 7.11 3.08
N LEU A 79 -22.12 7.67 2.89
CA LEU A 79 -21.73 8.42 1.71
C LEU A 79 -20.79 7.53 0.89
N ASP A 80 -21.01 7.44 -0.43
CA ASP A 80 -20.31 6.48 -1.28
C ASP A 80 -20.15 7.08 -2.69
N ASP A 81 -19.11 6.70 -3.40
CA ASP A 81 -18.92 7.06 -4.81
C ASP A 81 -19.77 6.16 -5.72
N THR A 82 -19.55 4.89 -5.75
CA THR A 82 -20.30 3.90 -6.53
C THR A 82 -20.68 2.73 -5.65
N THR A 83 -21.98 2.45 -5.51
CA THR A 83 -22.45 1.35 -4.66
C THR A 83 -21.84 0.01 -5.09
N ASN A 84 -21.12 -0.64 -4.20
CA ASN A 84 -20.38 -1.88 -4.40
C ASN A 84 -19.29 -1.78 -5.48
N GLY A 85 -18.52 -0.70 -5.49
CA GLY A 85 -17.38 -0.48 -6.40
C GLY A 85 -16.74 0.86 -6.10
N GLY A 86 -15.55 1.10 -6.59
CA GLY A 86 -14.78 2.30 -6.27
C GLY A 86 -14.15 2.26 -4.88
N SER A 87 -14.06 3.42 -4.23
CA SER A 87 -13.52 3.54 -2.88
C SER A 87 -14.45 2.97 -1.81
N PRO A 88 -13.93 2.66 -0.61
CA PRO A 88 -14.77 2.21 0.50
C PRO A 88 -15.83 3.25 0.88
N PRO A 89 -17.07 2.83 1.20
CA PRO A 89 -18.11 3.76 1.62
C PRO A 89 -17.74 4.42 2.96
N CYS A 90 -18.02 5.70 3.05
CA CYS A 90 -17.83 6.51 4.23
C CYS A 90 -19.07 6.43 5.15
N ARG A 91 -18.91 5.88 6.33
CA ARG A 91 -19.93 6.00 7.37
C ARG A 91 -19.76 7.34 8.09
N ILE A 92 -20.77 8.21 7.96
CA ILE A 92 -20.75 9.57 8.51
C ILE A 92 -20.72 9.55 10.04
N GLY A 93 -19.99 10.48 10.57
CA GLY A 93 -19.69 10.72 11.95
C GLY A 93 -20.85 10.72 12.95
N TRP A 94 -20.68 10.04 14.10
CA TRP A 94 -21.59 10.13 15.23
C TRP A 94 -21.79 11.59 15.67
N ASN A 95 -22.99 11.93 16.03
CA ASN A 95 -23.36 13.28 16.46
C ASN A 95 -23.23 14.34 15.36
N THR A 96 -23.30 13.92 14.07
CA THR A 96 -23.28 14.81 12.92
C THR A 96 -24.70 15.26 12.59
N THR A 97 -24.99 16.53 12.86
CA THR A 97 -26.30 17.14 12.62
C THR A 97 -26.17 18.32 11.67
N ILE A 98 -27.05 18.40 10.68
CA ILE A 98 -27.12 19.55 9.75
C ILE A 98 -28.32 20.39 10.13
N ASP A 99 -28.12 21.63 10.57
CA ASP A 99 -29.18 22.58 10.84
C ASP A 99 -29.96 22.97 9.57
N GLY A 100 -31.21 23.35 9.72
CA GLY A 100 -32.04 23.72 8.57
C GLY A 100 -31.47 24.89 7.77
N GLY A 101 -31.11 24.64 6.51
CA GLY A 101 -30.49 25.60 5.59
C GLY A 101 -28.95 25.61 5.66
N GLU A 102 -28.33 24.76 6.46
CA GLU A 102 -26.86 24.64 6.55
C GLU A 102 -26.36 23.47 5.73
N SER A 103 -25.03 23.39 5.54
CA SER A 103 -24.34 22.37 4.77
C SER A 103 -23.09 21.88 5.49
N ILE A 104 -22.69 20.63 5.19
CA ILE A 104 -21.42 20.03 5.63
C ILE A 104 -20.67 19.56 4.38
N THR A 105 -19.35 19.81 4.34
CA THR A 105 -18.47 19.36 3.26
C THR A 105 -17.64 18.18 3.69
N PHE A 106 -17.67 17.11 2.92
CA PHE A 106 -16.90 15.90 3.12
C PHE A 106 -15.76 15.88 2.10
N TYR A 107 -14.54 16.12 2.55
CA TYR A 107 -13.34 16.08 1.72
C TYR A 107 -12.78 14.68 1.62
N ARG A 108 -12.17 14.33 0.49
CA ARG A 108 -11.49 13.05 0.33
C ARG A 108 -10.43 12.81 1.42
N ALA A 109 -9.68 13.83 1.81
CA ALA A 109 -8.74 13.76 2.92
C ALA A 109 -9.34 13.23 4.23
N ASN A 110 -10.65 13.37 4.44
CA ASN A 110 -11.36 12.95 5.65
C ASN A 110 -12.28 11.74 5.42
N THR A 111 -12.40 11.24 4.19
CA THR A 111 -13.42 10.26 3.81
C THR A 111 -12.88 9.08 3.04
N ASP A 112 -11.71 9.18 2.45
CA ASP A 112 -11.14 8.25 1.47
C ASP A 112 -12.01 8.01 0.23
N ILE A 113 -13.11 8.77 0.03
CA ILE A 113 -13.97 8.62 -1.14
C ILE A 113 -13.29 9.18 -2.37
N GLU A 114 -13.04 8.35 -3.36
CA GLU A 114 -12.54 8.73 -4.67
C GLU A 114 -13.66 9.13 -5.61
N LEU A 115 -13.52 10.27 -6.24
CA LEU A 115 -14.44 10.71 -7.28
C LEU A 115 -13.75 10.56 -8.64
N ASP A 116 -14.19 9.62 -9.47
CA ASP A 116 -13.55 9.34 -10.74
C ASP A 116 -13.66 10.53 -11.71
N TYR A 117 -12.50 11.04 -12.06
CA TYR A 117 -12.39 12.16 -13.00
C TYR A 117 -12.53 11.74 -14.45
N TRP A 118 -12.04 10.51 -14.80
CA TRP A 118 -11.91 10.10 -16.20
C TRP A 118 -13.20 9.52 -16.77
N ASP A 119 -13.84 8.63 -16.06
CA ASP A 119 -15.01 7.90 -16.52
C ASP A 119 -16.34 8.47 -15.99
N GLY A 120 -16.25 9.29 -14.95
CA GLY A 120 -17.42 9.84 -14.27
C GLY A 120 -17.94 8.84 -13.25
N ASP A 121 -18.80 9.35 -12.33
CA ASP A 121 -19.23 8.56 -11.19
C ASP A 121 -20.58 8.97 -10.67
N THR A 122 -21.04 8.32 -9.61
CA THR A 122 -22.30 8.61 -8.93
C THR A 122 -22.08 8.67 -7.42
N ALA A 123 -21.92 9.86 -6.86
CA ALA A 123 -21.97 10.00 -5.41
C ALA A 123 -23.38 9.62 -4.91
N THR A 124 -23.44 8.77 -3.91
CA THR A 124 -24.66 8.28 -3.28
C THR A 124 -24.68 8.61 -1.79
N LEU A 125 -25.85 8.96 -1.27
CA LEU A 125 -26.10 9.17 0.15
C LEU A 125 -27.20 8.24 0.59
N MET A 126 -26.91 7.37 1.53
CA MET A 126 -27.86 6.43 2.12
C MET A 126 -28.06 6.75 3.60
N ASN A 127 -29.21 6.44 4.15
CA ASN A 127 -29.42 6.54 5.60
C ASN A 127 -28.78 5.34 6.34
N ALA A 128 -28.81 5.36 7.66
CA ALA A 128 -28.22 4.31 8.50
C ALA A 128 -28.75 2.90 8.21
N GLU A 129 -29.98 2.78 7.70
CA GLU A 129 -30.58 1.50 7.30
C GLU A 129 -30.24 1.10 5.84
N GLY A 130 -29.36 1.84 5.16
CA GLY A 130 -28.95 1.57 3.78
C GLY A 130 -29.99 1.97 2.71
N ASN A 131 -30.98 2.81 3.06
CA ASN A 131 -31.93 3.29 2.07
C ASN A 131 -31.38 4.53 1.36
N LEU A 132 -31.38 4.52 0.03
CA LEU A 132 -30.94 5.66 -0.78
C LEU A 132 -31.73 6.94 -0.44
N ILE A 133 -31.06 7.99 -0.06
CA ILE A 133 -31.61 9.31 0.23
C ILE A 133 -31.45 10.22 -0.97
N ASP A 134 -30.26 10.33 -1.52
CA ASP A 134 -29.97 11.15 -2.69
C ASP A 134 -28.79 10.57 -3.48
N SER A 135 -28.65 10.99 -4.73
CA SER A 135 -27.50 10.65 -5.57
C SER A 135 -27.25 11.67 -6.65
N MET A 136 -26.00 11.92 -6.97
CA MET A 136 -25.57 12.81 -8.04
C MET A 136 -24.61 12.11 -8.99
N THR A 137 -25.05 11.85 -10.22
CA THR A 137 -24.19 11.26 -11.27
C THR A 137 -23.60 12.38 -12.13
N TYR A 138 -22.29 12.31 -12.36
CA TYR A 138 -21.57 13.23 -13.23
C TYR A 138 -20.83 12.48 -14.33
N PRO A 139 -20.63 13.06 -15.52
CA PRO A 139 -19.88 12.44 -16.60
C PRO A 139 -18.38 12.62 -16.40
N GLY A 140 -17.56 11.68 -16.81
CA GLY A 140 -16.12 11.80 -16.92
C GLY A 140 -15.66 12.77 -18.00
N GLU A 141 -14.36 12.91 -18.13
CA GLU A 141 -13.66 13.69 -19.17
C GLU A 141 -13.99 15.19 -19.19
N ASP A 142 -13.95 15.88 -18.08
CA ASP A 142 -14.19 17.32 -18.12
C ASP A 142 -12.97 18.10 -17.62
N SER A 143 -12.31 18.81 -18.49
CA SER A 143 -11.13 19.64 -18.25
C SER A 143 -11.39 20.92 -17.41
N TRP A 144 -12.43 20.90 -16.60
CA TRP A 144 -12.81 22.06 -15.80
C TRP A 144 -12.31 21.92 -14.35
N TRP A 145 -11.05 22.17 -14.18
CA TRP A 145 -10.44 22.24 -12.85
C TRP A 145 -11.11 23.32 -11.99
N ASP A 146 -11.22 23.07 -10.69
CA ASP A 146 -11.87 23.95 -9.70
C ASP A 146 -13.30 24.36 -10.09
N LYS A 147 -14.08 23.39 -10.55
CA LYS A 147 -15.51 23.55 -10.80
C LYS A 147 -16.27 22.40 -10.19
N VAL A 148 -17.35 22.72 -9.51
CA VAL A 148 -18.25 21.74 -8.92
C VAL A 148 -19.41 21.42 -9.84
N TYR A 149 -19.90 20.20 -9.74
CA TYR A 149 -21.18 19.79 -10.28
C TYR A 149 -22.29 20.12 -9.28
N ILE A 150 -23.41 20.65 -9.78
CA ILE A 150 -24.65 20.92 -9.06
C ILE A 150 -25.86 20.49 -9.87
N ILE A 151 -26.97 20.18 -9.21
CA ILE A 151 -28.27 19.98 -9.86
C ILE A 151 -29.04 21.30 -9.85
N ALA A 152 -29.29 21.87 -11.03
CA ALA A 152 -30.06 23.08 -11.15
C ALA A 152 -31.55 22.86 -10.87
N GLU A 153 -32.36 23.93 -10.61
CA GLU A 153 -33.79 23.86 -10.32
C GLU A 153 -34.61 23.08 -11.36
N ASN A 154 -34.12 22.97 -12.59
CA ASN A 154 -34.79 22.24 -13.67
C ASN A 154 -34.39 20.74 -13.74
N GLY A 155 -33.56 20.28 -12.79
CA GLY A 155 -33.07 18.90 -12.72
C GLY A 155 -31.93 18.60 -13.68
N SER A 156 -31.28 19.62 -14.31
CA SER A 156 -30.14 19.42 -15.17
C SER A 156 -28.83 19.60 -14.40
N LEU A 157 -27.82 18.79 -14.73
CA LEU A 157 -26.49 18.92 -14.19
C LEU A 157 -25.79 20.20 -14.73
N TRP A 158 -25.19 20.95 -13.85
CA TRP A 158 -24.47 22.18 -14.18
C TRP A 158 -23.12 22.23 -13.47
N LYS A 159 -22.22 23.09 -13.98
CA LYS A 159 -20.96 23.44 -13.34
C LYS A 159 -20.92 24.89 -12.89
N THR A 160 -20.41 25.11 -11.71
CA THR A 160 -20.24 26.47 -11.12
C THR A 160 -18.93 26.57 -10.36
N ASP A 161 -18.62 27.72 -9.80
CA ASP A 161 -17.48 27.88 -8.91
C ASP A 161 -17.76 27.18 -7.57
N PRO A 162 -16.77 26.53 -6.94
CA PRO A 162 -16.90 25.90 -5.65
C PRO A 162 -17.32 26.87 -4.55
N ASN A 163 -18.15 26.39 -3.64
CA ASN A 163 -18.57 27.13 -2.46
C ASN A 163 -18.78 26.18 -1.28
N PRO A 164 -17.71 25.46 -0.85
CA PRO A 164 -17.82 24.49 0.23
C PRO A 164 -18.24 25.14 1.54
N SER A 165 -18.90 24.37 2.38
CA SER A 165 -19.19 24.76 3.76
C SER A 165 -17.90 24.88 4.58
N GLU A 166 -17.85 25.81 5.53
CA GLU A 166 -16.77 25.87 6.52
C GLU A 166 -16.86 24.72 7.53
N ILE A 167 -17.98 24.00 7.58
CA ILE A 167 -18.16 22.82 8.43
C ILE A 167 -17.72 21.60 7.62
N GLN A 168 -16.71 20.92 8.12
CA GLN A 168 -16.19 19.68 7.52
C GLN A 168 -16.81 18.47 8.21
N GLY A 169 -17.21 17.47 7.41
CA GLY A 169 -17.66 16.18 7.87
C GLY A 169 -16.50 15.17 7.92
N THR A 170 -16.62 14.21 8.78
CA THR A 170 -15.68 13.08 8.90
C THR A 170 -16.45 11.77 8.74
N CYS A 171 -15.74 10.75 8.29
CA CYS A 171 -16.32 9.42 8.08
C CYS A 171 -15.94 8.52 9.18
N PHE A 172 -15.58 8.54 10.10
CA PHE A 172 -15.53 7.64 11.22
C PHE A 172 -16.10 8.30 12.41
N THR A 173 -16.66 7.51 13.14
CA THR A 173 -17.25 7.92 14.37
C THR A 173 -17.34 6.83 15.37
N GLU A 174 -17.06 7.24 16.53
CA GLU A 174 -17.58 6.59 17.70
C GLU A 174 -19.12 6.54 17.61
N SER A 175 -19.66 5.58 16.87
CA SER A 175 -21.08 5.29 16.85
C SER A 175 -21.45 4.61 18.17
N ASP A 176 -22.57 5.00 18.79
CA ASP A 176 -23.15 4.21 19.86
C ASP A 176 -23.78 2.88 19.33
N ASN A 177 -23.57 2.57 18.06
CA ASN A 177 -24.03 1.35 17.44
C ASN A 177 -23.10 0.19 17.82
N THR A 178 -23.46 -0.50 18.90
CA THR A 178 -22.71 -1.64 19.42
C THR A 178 -22.77 -2.89 18.53
N GLU A 179 -23.54 -2.89 17.45
CA GLU A 179 -23.61 -4.02 16.51
C GLU A 179 -22.31 -4.16 15.71
N ASP A 180 -21.61 -3.04 15.41
CA ASP A 180 -20.33 -3.04 14.68
C ASP A 180 -19.11 -2.96 15.62
N SER A 181 -19.34 -3.07 16.95
CA SER A 181 -18.27 -3.00 17.95
C SER A 181 -17.98 -4.39 18.51
N TYR A 182 -16.70 -4.66 18.72
CA TYR A 182 -16.25 -5.88 19.38
C TYR A 182 -14.96 -5.68 20.17
N ILE A 183 -14.70 -6.61 21.10
CA ILE A 183 -13.48 -6.62 21.91
C ILE A 183 -12.69 -7.88 21.58
N LEU A 184 -11.42 -7.73 21.29
CA LEU A 184 -10.44 -8.82 21.28
C LEU A 184 -9.74 -8.86 22.62
N LYS A 185 -9.58 -10.06 23.16
CA LYS A 185 -8.82 -10.31 24.39
C LYS A 185 -7.65 -11.23 24.11
N GLY A 186 -6.46 -10.86 24.64
CA GLY A 186 -5.23 -11.63 24.47
C GLY A 186 -4.02 -10.95 25.08
N ARG A 187 -2.82 -11.45 24.81
CA ARG A 187 -1.58 -10.72 25.05
C ARG A 187 -1.44 -9.64 23.99
N ILE A 188 -1.31 -8.38 24.35
CA ILE A 188 -1.24 -7.24 23.42
C ILE A 188 0.20 -6.74 23.34
N VAL A 189 0.71 -6.65 22.11
CA VAL A 189 2.03 -6.12 21.77
C VAL A 189 1.80 -4.90 20.88
N PRO A 190 1.69 -3.71 21.45
CA PRO A 190 1.24 -2.53 20.72
C PRO A 190 2.30 -1.94 19.79
N MET A 191 3.57 -2.35 19.91
CA MET A 191 4.71 -1.82 19.17
C MET A 191 4.92 -0.30 19.37
N THR A 192 4.57 0.20 20.55
CA THR A 192 4.76 1.61 20.97
C THR A 192 6.04 1.82 21.74
N GLY A 193 6.59 0.75 22.26
CA GLY A 193 7.84 0.65 23.02
C GLY A 193 8.08 -0.80 23.39
N GLU A 194 9.36 -1.19 23.60
CA GLU A 194 9.73 -2.58 23.88
C GLU A 194 9.09 -3.09 25.19
N GLY A 195 8.84 -2.21 26.16
CA GLY A 195 8.22 -2.53 27.45
C GLY A 195 6.71 -2.54 27.50
N ASP A 196 6.02 -2.08 26.44
CA ASP A 196 4.58 -1.77 26.46
C ASP A 196 3.66 -3.00 26.33
N VAL A 197 4.16 -4.18 26.57
CA VAL A 197 3.40 -5.43 26.46
C VAL A 197 2.36 -5.56 27.55
N ILE A 198 1.11 -5.82 27.18
CA ILE A 198 0.00 -6.11 28.09
C ILE A 198 -0.28 -7.61 28.04
N GLU A 199 0.18 -8.34 29.05
CA GLU A 199 0.09 -9.82 29.09
C GLU A 199 -1.34 -10.37 29.02
N ASN A 200 -2.32 -9.65 29.55
CA ASN A 200 -3.74 -9.96 29.41
C ASN A 200 -4.45 -8.63 29.19
N GLY A 201 -4.74 -8.32 27.96
CA GLY A 201 -5.34 -7.06 27.59
C GLY A 201 -6.61 -7.23 26.77
N ASN A 202 -7.27 -6.11 26.56
CA ASN A 202 -8.47 -5.98 25.77
C ASN A 202 -8.27 -4.83 24.79
N ILE A 203 -8.66 -5.04 23.54
CA ILE A 203 -8.73 -4.01 22.50
C ILE A 203 -10.17 -3.93 22.04
N MET A 204 -10.79 -2.78 22.17
CA MET A 204 -12.10 -2.51 21.63
C MET A 204 -11.97 -1.85 20.27
N ILE A 205 -12.64 -2.43 19.28
CA ILE A 205 -12.71 -1.94 17.91
C ILE A 205 -14.15 -1.52 17.66
N GLU A 206 -14.33 -0.38 17.01
CA GLU A 206 -15.61 0.09 16.51
C GLU A 206 -15.43 0.56 15.06
N GLY A 207 -16.23 0.02 14.16
CA GLY A 207 -16.02 0.22 12.73
C GLY A 207 -14.60 -0.17 12.32
N SER A 208 -13.84 0.76 11.77
CA SER A 208 -12.45 0.54 11.35
C SER A 208 -11.38 0.92 12.37
N LYS A 209 -11.76 1.45 13.55
CA LYS A 209 -10.81 2.06 14.48
C LYS A 209 -10.66 1.31 15.80
N ILE A 210 -9.47 1.40 16.37
CA ILE A 210 -9.21 1.04 17.75
C ILE A 210 -9.68 2.19 18.65
N ILE A 211 -10.68 1.94 19.49
CA ILE A 211 -11.25 3.01 20.35
C ILE A 211 -10.83 2.92 21.81
N ALA A 212 -10.33 1.78 22.25
CA ALA A 212 -9.78 1.62 23.59
C ALA A 212 -8.86 0.41 23.73
N ILE A 213 -7.84 0.52 24.58
CA ILE A 213 -6.97 -0.59 24.99
C ILE A 213 -6.82 -0.51 26.52
N TRP A 214 -6.96 -1.65 27.22
CA TRP A 214 -6.80 -1.68 28.69
C TRP A 214 -6.40 -3.08 29.17
N ALA A 215 -5.75 -3.17 30.30
CA ALA A 215 -5.39 -4.45 30.91
C ALA A 215 -6.62 -5.16 31.53
N ASP A 216 -6.60 -6.50 31.52
CA ASP A 216 -7.67 -7.30 32.14
C ASP A 216 -7.76 -7.00 33.64
N GLY A 217 -8.99 -6.77 34.12
CA GLY A 217 -9.28 -6.39 35.51
C GLY A 217 -9.22 -4.88 35.80
N GLU A 218 -8.81 -4.06 34.84
CA GLU A 218 -9.01 -2.61 34.89
C GLU A 218 -10.44 -2.22 34.51
N ILE A 219 -10.85 -1.03 34.91
CA ILE A 219 -12.14 -0.48 34.48
C ILE A 219 -11.99 -0.06 33.01
N PRO A 220 -12.82 -0.58 32.10
CA PRO A 220 -12.76 -0.13 30.70
C PRO A 220 -12.88 1.40 30.61
N PRO A 221 -12.05 2.07 29.79
CA PRO A 221 -12.11 3.54 29.65
C PRO A 221 -13.36 4.00 28.89
N ILE A 222 -14.08 3.08 28.27
CA ILE A 222 -15.28 3.33 27.47
C ILE A 222 -16.40 2.35 27.87
N ASN A 223 -17.65 2.65 27.50
CA ASN A 223 -18.78 1.74 27.75
C ASN A 223 -18.64 0.49 26.87
N THR A 224 -18.62 -0.68 27.53
CA THR A 224 -18.55 -2.00 26.89
C THR A 224 -19.84 -2.82 27.04
N ASP A 225 -20.94 -2.18 27.49
CA ASP A 225 -22.23 -2.86 27.70
C ASP A 225 -22.78 -3.37 26.35
N ASN A 226 -23.03 -4.65 26.27
CA ASN A 226 -23.52 -5.38 25.09
C ASN A 226 -22.50 -5.57 23.95
N VAL A 227 -21.24 -5.15 24.10
CA VAL A 227 -20.18 -5.39 23.14
C VAL A 227 -19.72 -6.86 23.23
N SER A 228 -19.65 -7.55 22.09
CA SER A 228 -19.15 -8.92 22.03
C SER A 228 -17.66 -8.97 22.35
N THR A 229 -17.25 -9.92 23.20
CA THR A 229 -15.82 -10.14 23.49
C THR A 229 -15.39 -11.50 22.92
N TYR A 230 -14.30 -11.51 22.16
CA TYR A 230 -13.67 -12.68 21.60
C TYR A 230 -12.32 -12.90 22.28
N ASP A 231 -12.23 -13.95 23.09
CA ASP A 231 -10.96 -14.34 23.70
C ASP A 231 -10.14 -15.11 22.68
N THR A 232 -9.04 -14.53 22.24
CA THR A 232 -8.19 -15.12 21.22
C THR A 232 -7.28 -16.21 21.78
N GLU A 233 -7.06 -16.21 23.09
CA GLU A 233 -6.06 -17.08 23.76
C GLU A 233 -4.67 -16.99 23.07
N ALA A 234 -4.33 -15.81 22.49
CA ALA A 234 -3.21 -15.61 21.60
C ALA A 234 -2.55 -14.24 21.81
N THR A 235 -1.55 -13.94 21.00
CA THR A 235 -0.86 -12.64 21.00
C THR A 235 -1.34 -11.77 19.86
N ILE A 236 -1.69 -10.54 20.17
CA ILE A 236 -2.27 -9.53 19.28
C ILE A 236 -1.20 -8.50 18.95
N TYR A 237 -0.88 -8.36 17.65
CA TYR A 237 0.08 -7.39 17.13
C TYR A 237 -0.60 -6.45 16.14
N PRO A 238 0.01 -5.29 15.81
CA PRO A 238 -0.36 -4.56 14.61
C PRO A 238 -0.25 -5.48 13.39
N GLY A 239 -1.09 -5.26 12.39
CA GLY A 239 -0.96 -5.93 11.10
C GLY A 239 0.41 -5.67 10.49
N LEU A 240 0.97 -6.67 9.85
CA LEU A 240 2.28 -6.56 9.19
C LEU A 240 2.15 -5.72 7.92
N ILE A 241 3.18 -4.97 7.58
CA ILE A 241 3.21 -4.07 6.43
C ILE A 241 4.34 -4.49 5.50
N ASP A 242 4.01 -4.74 4.25
CA ASP A 242 4.91 -5.16 3.18
C ASP A 242 5.16 -3.98 2.23
N LEU A 243 6.34 -3.38 2.30
CA LEU A 243 6.71 -2.21 1.46
C LEU A 243 7.43 -2.59 0.16
N HIS A 244 7.51 -3.86 -0.19
CA HIS A 244 8.13 -4.29 -1.42
C HIS A 244 7.53 -5.61 -1.90
N ASN A 245 6.65 -5.52 -2.88
CA ASN A 245 6.05 -6.67 -3.52
C ASN A 245 5.79 -6.40 -5.01
N HIS A 246 5.57 -7.46 -5.77
CA HIS A 246 5.04 -7.44 -7.12
C HIS A 246 3.88 -8.44 -7.19
N MET A 247 2.77 -8.07 -6.56
CA MET A 247 1.64 -8.96 -6.23
C MET A 247 1.15 -9.80 -7.42
N HIS A 248 1.10 -9.22 -8.60
CA HIS A 248 0.67 -9.91 -9.81
C HIS A 248 1.63 -11.02 -10.32
N TYR A 249 2.74 -11.25 -9.62
CA TYR A 249 3.62 -12.41 -9.86
C TYR A 249 3.50 -13.49 -8.78
N ASN A 250 2.80 -13.25 -7.66
CA ASN A 250 2.82 -14.14 -6.50
C ASN A 250 2.12 -15.49 -6.71
N HIS A 251 1.36 -15.65 -7.78
CA HIS A 251 0.84 -16.95 -8.20
C HIS A 251 1.93 -17.86 -8.84
N ILE A 252 3.12 -17.32 -9.15
CA ILE A 252 4.24 -18.00 -9.77
C ILE A 252 5.19 -18.47 -8.68
N PRO A 253 5.47 -19.78 -8.58
CA PRO A 253 6.38 -20.33 -7.57
C PRO A 253 7.82 -19.86 -7.75
N LEU A 254 8.61 -20.01 -6.70
CA LEU A 254 10.04 -19.70 -6.70
C LEU A 254 10.75 -20.25 -7.95
N TRP A 255 11.51 -19.38 -8.60
CA TRP A 255 12.21 -19.67 -9.84
C TRP A 255 13.32 -20.71 -9.63
N ASP A 256 13.44 -21.72 -10.51
CA ASP A 256 14.45 -22.77 -10.36
C ASP A 256 15.84 -22.28 -10.79
N PHE A 257 16.59 -21.72 -9.87
CA PHE A 257 17.93 -21.17 -10.09
C PHE A 257 18.93 -22.17 -10.68
N ASN A 258 18.72 -23.49 -10.53
CA ASN A 258 19.57 -24.49 -11.18
C ASN A 258 19.43 -24.51 -12.69
N VAL A 259 18.29 -24.06 -13.21
CA VAL A 259 18.03 -24.00 -14.64
C VAL A 259 18.67 -22.76 -15.26
N HIS A 260 18.54 -21.62 -14.62
CA HIS A 260 18.89 -20.34 -15.24
C HIS A 260 20.31 -19.80 -14.94
N LEU A 261 20.94 -20.22 -13.84
CA LEU A 261 22.33 -19.81 -13.56
C LEU A 261 23.34 -20.75 -14.25
N SER A 262 24.41 -20.19 -14.80
CA SER A 262 25.56 -20.95 -15.32
C SER A 262 26.36 -21.58 -14.16
N ASP A 263 27.15 -22.64 -14.49
CA ASP A 263 28.03 -23.25 -13.49
C ASP A 263 29.04 -22.27 -12.89
N SER A 264 29.50 -21.29 -13.65
CA SER A 264 30.38 -20.23 -13.16
C SER A 264 29.69 -19.31 -12.16
N GLN A 265 28.47 -18.87 -12.48
CA GLN A 265 27.66 -18.04 -11.58
C GLN A 265 27.38 -18.77 -10.26
N LYS A 266 27.05 -20.05 -10.30
CA LYS A 266 26.78 -20.84 -9.09
C LYS A 266 28.04 -21.06 -8.25
N SER A 267 29.22 -21.23 -8.86
CA SER A 267 30.42 -21.70 -8.16
C SER A 267 31.44 -20.60 -7.86
N GLU A 268 31.49 -19.53 -8.61
CA GLU A 268 32.55 -18.54 -8.57
C GLU A 268 32.02 -17.10 -8.37
N GLU A 269 30.86 -16.76 -8.90
CA GLU A 269 30.33 -15.40 -8.94
C GLU A 269 29.30 -15.14 -7.83
N GLY A 270 28.74 -16.17 -7.23
CA GLY A 270 27.74 -16.07 -6.17
C GLY A 270 26.33 -15.76 -6.62
N GLY A 271 26.07 -15.82 -7.91
CA GLY A 271 24.78 -15.52 -8.52
C GLY A 271 24.90 -14.53 -9.64
N TYR A 272 23.88 -13.73 -9.85
CA TYR A 272 23.93 -12.58 -10.73
C TYR A 272 24.67 -11.40 -10.07
N THR A 273 25.18 -10.47 -10.84
CA THR A 273 25.84 -9.28 -10.28
C THR A 273 24.94 -8.05 -10.26
N ASN A 274 23.87 -8.05 -11.04
CA ASN A 274 22.88 -6.98 -11.05
C ASN A 274 21.55 -7.45 -11.68
N ARG A 275 20.49 -6.68 -11.50
CA ARG A 275 19.13 -6.98 -11.99
C ARG A 275 19.02 -7.12 -13.51
N TYR A 276 19.83 -6.43 -14.27
CA TYR A 276 19.80 -6.51 -15.74
C TYR A 276 20.28 -7.88 -16.27
N GLN A 277 21.09 -8.60 -15.49
CA GLN A 277 21.55 -9.94 -15.89
C GLN A 277 20.44 -10.99 -15.81
N TRP A 278 19.67 -11.02 -14.72
CA TRP A 278 18.59 -12.02 -14.59
C TRP A 278 17.41 -11.66 -15.48
N GLY A 279 17.06 -10.37 -15.64
CA GLY A 279 16.02 -9.91 -16.56
C GLY A 279 16.29 -10.24 -18.03
N ASN A 280 17.58 -10.33 -18.41
CA ASN A 280 17.99 -10.76 -19.76
C ASN A 280 18.26 -12.27 -19.89
N ASN A 281 17.99 -13.08 -18.85
CA ASN A 281 18.18 -14.51 -18.94
C ASN A 281 17.14 -15.14 -19.87
N TRP A 282 17.56 -16.14 -20.67
CA TRP A 282 16.69 -16.83 -21.63
C TRP A 282 15.47 -17.50 -20.98
N ASP A 283 15.54 -17.84 -19.70
CA ASP A 283 14.48 -18.49 -18.96
C ASP A 283 13.50 -17.50 -18.33
N TYR A 284 13.87 -16.23 -18.19
CA TYR A 284 13.03 -15.22 -17.56
C TYR A 284 11.70 -15.01 -18.29
N GLY A 285 11.75 -14.81 -19.60
CA GLY A 285 10.55 -14.68 -20.43
C GLY A 285 9.57 -15.84 -20.23
N PRO A 286 9.98 -17.10 -20.57
CA PRO A 286 9.09 -18.24 -20.43
C PRO A 286 8.60 -18.54 -19.03
N SER A 287 9.45 -18.42 -18.02
CA SER A 287 9.14 -18.85 -16.64
C SER A 287 8.42 -17.81 -15.80
N ILE A 288 8.58 -16.54 -16.12
CA ILE A 288 8.07 -15.42 -15.32
C ILE A 288 7.10 -14.57 -16.14
N THR A 289 7.61 -13.85 -17.15
CA THR A 289 6.81 -12.86 -17.90
C THR A 289 5.62 -13.49 -18.61
N TRP A 290 5.81 -14.65 -19.26
CA TRP A 290 4.72 -15.33 -19.97
C TRP A 290 3.68 -15.89 -18.99
N MET A 291 4.11 -16.44 -17.86
CA MET A 291 3.19 -16.96 -16.86
C MET A 291 2.26 -15.84 -16.36
N LYS A 292 2.84 -14.71 -15.96
CA LYS A 292 2.07 -13.53 -15.56
C LYS A 292 1.13 -13.07 -16.68
N ASN A 293 1.68 -12.76 -17.84
CA ASN A 293 0.93 -12.13 -18.93
C ASN A 293 -0.17 -13.06 -19.50
N ASN A 294 0.06 -14.36 -19.56
CA ASN A 294 -0.96 -15.30 -20.04
C ASN A 294 -2.18 -15.31 -19.13
N VAL A 295 -1.98 -15.21 -17.81
CA VAL A 295 -3.06 -15.16 -16.83
C VAL A 295 -3.82 -13.84 -16.95
N GLN A 296 -3.13 -12.70 -17.03
CA GLN A 296 -3.76 -11.37 -17.08
C GLN A 296 -4.42 -11.04 -18.41
N GLN A 297 -3.89 -11.56 -19.53
CA GLN A 297 -4.28 -11.06 -20.84
C GLN A 297 -5.72 -11.43 -21.19
N ARG A 298 -6.55 -10.41 -21.49
CA ARG A 298 -7.99 -10.53 -21.80
C ARG A 298 -8.31 -11.50 -22.93
N SER A 299 -7.42 -11.65 -23.94
CA SER A 299 -7.57 -12.63 -25.02
C SER A 299 -7.09 -14.05 -24.66
N ARG A 300 -6.66 -14.29 -23.44
CA ARG A 300 -6.17 -15.57 -22.93
C ARG A 300 -7.01 -16.05 -21.76
N TRP A 301 -6.58 -15.81 -20.54
CA TRP A 301 -7.31 -16.26 -19.35
C TRP A 301 -8.16 -15.15 -18.71
N ASP A 302 -7.82 -13.87 -18.91
CA ASP A 302 -8.54 -12.70 -18.38
C ASP A 302 -8.76 -12.75 -16.86
N MET A 303 -7.70 -13.07 -16.13
CA MET A 303 -7.74 -13.35 -14.68
C MET A 303 -6.81 -12.40 -13.89
N SER A 304 -6.80 -11.11 -14.22
CA SER A 304 -5.95 -10.15 -13.49
C SER A 304 -6.47 -9.89 -12.08
N ALA A 305 -7.78 -9.86 -11.89
CA ALA A 305 -8.41 -9.70 -10.57
C ALA A 305 -8.10 -10.90 -9.67
N GLU A 306 -8.24 -12.10 -10.20
CA GLU A 306 -7.94 -13.34 -9.46
C GLU A 306 -6.46 -13.44 -9.07
N GLN A 307 -5.55 -12.93 -9.92
CA GLN A 307 -4.13 -12.86 -9.56
C GLN A 307 -3.90 -11.97 -8.32
N MET A 308 -4.55 -10.80 -8.30
CA MET A 308 -4.42 -9.87 -7.19
C MET A 308 -5.04 -10.44 -5.92
N LYS A 309 -6.26 -10.93 -6.00
CA LYS A 309 -6.91 -11.60 -4.84
C LYS A 309 -6.09 -12.76 -4.30
N TYR A 310 -5.47 -13.55 -5.18
CA TYR A 310 -4.59 -14.64 -4.75
C TYR A 310 -3.39 -14.13 -3.97
N ALA A 311 -2.75 -13.07 -4.45
CA ALA A 311 -1.63 -12.44 -3.75
C ALA A 311 -2.05 -11.82 -2.42
N GLU A 312 -3.22 -11.17 -2.36
CA GLU A 312 -3.76 -10.63 -1.11
C GLU A 312 -4.06 -11.74 -0.10
N VAL A 313 -4.59 -12.90 -0.56
CA VAL A 313 -4.81 -14.06 0.30
C VAL A 313 -3.48 -14.61 0.86
N GLN A 314 -2.42 -14.65 0.06
CA GLN A 314 -1.08 -15.01 0.57
C GLN A 314 -0.60 -14.01 1.63
N ALA A 315 -0.83 -12.73 1.42
CA ALA A 315 -0.47 -11.68 2.35
C ALA A 315 -1.22 -11.82 3.69
N VAL A 316 -2.55 -11.85 3.66
CA VAL A 316 -3.36 -11.95 4.89
C VAL A 316 -3.20 -13.29 5.62
N ALA A 317 -2.88 -14.37 4.91
CA ALA A 317 -2.54 -15.65 5.52
C ALA A 317 -1.23 -15.58 6.34
N GLY A 318 -0.33 -14.66 5.98
CA GLY A 318 0.86 -14.31 6.75
C GLY A 318 0.68 -13.13 7.69
N GLY A 319 -0.55 -12.65 7.94
CA GLY A 319 -0.82 -11.54 8.85
C GLY A 319 -0.50 -10.16 8.27
N VAL A 320 -0.26 -10.05 6.97
CA VAL A 320 0.03 -8.78 6.30
C VAL A 320 -1.26 -8.05 5.99
N THR A 321 -1.39 -6.82 6.43
CA THR A 321 -2.60 -5.99 6.27
C THR A 321 -2.43 -4.87 5.25
N ALA A 322 -1.20 -4.56 4.86
CA ALA A 322 -0.91 -3.55 3.84
C ALA A 322 0.26 -3.99 2.96
N VAL A 323 0.14 -3.80 1.65
CA VAL A 323 1.13 -4.24 0.64
C VAL A 323 1.38 -3.13 -0.37
N GLN A 324 2.67 -2.81 -0.61
CA GLN A 324 3.13 -2.04 -1.76
C GLN A 324 3.33 -2.98 -2.94
N GLY A 325 2.94 -2.60 -4.12
CA GLY A 325 3.20 -3.40 -5.33
C GLY A 325 2.00 -3.61 -6.21
N SER A 326 1.30 -2.53 -6.49
CA SER A 326 0.14 -2.54 -7.37
C SER A 326 0.48 -2.97 -8.82
N PRO A 327 -0.49 -3.50 -9.55
CA PRO A 327 -0.26 -3.98 -10.93
C PRO A 327 -0.15 -2.87 -11.98
N GLY A 328 -0.08 -1.59 -11.62
CA GLY A 328 -0.12 -0.47 -12.56
C GLY A 328 -1.55 -0.05 -12.94
N SER A 329 -1.73 1.13 -13.51
CA SER A 329 -3.04 1.69 -13.86
C SER A 329 -3.77 0.88 -14.93
N GLY A 330 -5.07 0.69 -14.78
CA GLY A 330 -5.96 0.14 -15.81
C GLY A 330 -6.35 -1.32 -15.64
N THR A 331 -6.16 -1.90 -14.47
CA THR A 331 -6.72 -3.22 -14.14
C THR A 331 -7.86 -3.08 -13.15
N ASP A 332 -8.94 -3.78 -13.37
CA ASP A 332 -10.09 -3.84 -12.46
C ASP A 332 -9.76 -4.56 -11.13
N ALA A 333 -8.50 -4.98 -10.96
CA ALA A 333 -7.98 -5.66 -9.79
C ALA A 333 -7.78 -4.77 -8.56
N TRP A 334 -8.01 -3.48 -8.70
CA TRP A 334 -7.68 -2.47 -7.71
C TRP A 334 -8.63 -2.42 -6.51
N ASP A 335 -9.87 -2.87 -6.71
CA ASP A 335 -10.92 -2.70 -5.72
C ASP A 335 -10.94 -3.79 -4.65
N SER A 336 -9.96 -4.70 -4.65
CA SER A 336 -9.84 -5.70 -3.63
C SER A 336 -9.02 -5.19 -2.45
N MET A 337 -9.62 -5.05 -1.29
CA MET A 337 -8.97 -4.66 -0.05
C MET A 337 -8.95 -5.79 0.97
N LEU A 338 -8.55 -6.97 0.58
CA LEU A 338 -8.22 -8.01 1.56
C LEU A 338 -6.97 -7.60 2.35
N SER A 339 -5.95 -7.11 1.64
CA SER A 339 -4.86 -6.34 2.25
C SER A 339 -4.86 -4.94 1.62
N ARG A 340 -4.58 -3.91 2.42
CA ARG A 340 -4.55 -2.53 1.95
C ARG A 340 -3.49 -2.35 0.87
N ASN A 341 -3.87 -1.88 -0.30
CA ASN A 341 -2.90 -1.53 -1.33
C ASN A 341 -2.40 -0.10 -1.09
N ILE A 342 -1.08 0.05 -0.92
CA ILE A 342 -0.44 1.31 -0.49
C ILE A 342 -0.61 2.42 -1.53
N GLU A 343 -0.57 2.07 -2.81
CA GLU A 343 -0.69 3.03 -3.89
C GLU A 343 -2.09 3.59 -4.07
N LEU A 344 -3.11 2.90 -3.53
CA LEU A 344 -4.51 3.25 -3.73
C LEU A 344 -5.19 3.77 -2.47
N TYR A 345 -4.85 3.23 -1.32
CA TYR A 345 -5.52 3.48 -0.05
C TYR A 345 -4.56 4.08 0.97
N ASN A 346 -4.06 5.26 0.69
CA ASN A 346 -3.06 5.96 1.50
C ASN A 346 -3.66 6.88 2.57
N PHE A 347 -4.83 6.55 3.09
CA PHE A 347 -5.53 7.31 4.14
C PHE A 347 -5.85 8.76 3.76
N GLY A 348 -6.16 9.02 2.48
CA GLY A 348 -6.46 10.36 1.99
C GLY A 348 -5.24 11.28 1.89
N GLN A 349 -4.04 10.75 2.10
CA GLN A 349 -2.80 11.52 1.93
C GLN A 349 -2.45 11.69 0.45
N ASP A 350 -1.55 12.62 0.16
CA ASP A 350 -1.06 12.87 -1.19
C ASP A 350 -0.20 11.75 -1.76
N GLY A 351 0.15 11.92 -3.03
CA GLY A 351 0.57 10.87 -3.93
C GLY A 351 1.72 10.00 -3.46
N ILE A 352 1.51 8.70 -3.53
CA ILE A 352 2.57 7.70 -3.51
C ILE A 352 3.05 7.50 -4.95
N SER A 353 4.36 7.50 -5.14
CA SER A 353 4.99 7.22 -6.42
C SER A 353 5.84 5.97 -6.33
N THR A 354 5.71 5.09 -7.31
CA THR A 354 6.49 3.84 -7.37
C THR A 354 7.24 3.70 -8.67
N CYS A 355 8.37 3.01 -8.64
CA CYS A 355 9.22 2.87 -9.79
C CYS A 355 10.14 1.66 -9.66
N ALA A 356 9.88 0.60 -10.39
CA ALA A 356 10.71 -0.60 -10.33
C ALA A 356 12.13 -0.33 -10.86
N VAL A 357 12.24 0.29 -12.04
CA VAL A 357 13.52 0.72 -12.61
C VAL A 357 13.33 2.12 -13.14
N CYS A 358 13.72 3.10 -12.34
CA CYS A 358 13.39 4.48 -12.62
C CYS A 358 14.49 5.20 -13.39
N GLY A 359 14.15 5.70 -14.55
CA GLY A 359 14.99 6.63 -15.27
C GLY A 359 15.05 8.04 -14.68
N ALA A 360 14.64 8.25 -13.44
CA ALA A 360 14.54 9.58 -12.82
C ALA A 360 15.88 10.35 -12.81
N ALA A 361 17.00 9.63 -12.71
CA ALA A 361 18.33 10.23 -12.82
C ALA A 361 18.66 10.71 -14.23
N ASP A 362 18.12 10.05 -15.25
CA ASP A 362 18.38 10.33 -16.66
C ASP A 362 17.28 11.19 -17.29
N ASP A 363 16.03 11.06 -16.79
CA ASP A 363 14.89 11.83 -17.25
C ASP A 363 14.68 13.05 -16.37
N ASP A 364 15.09 14.21 -16.89
CA ASP A 364 14.91 15.48 -16.19
C ASP A 364 13.42 15.85 -15.93
N TYR A 365 12.49 15.32 -16.70
CA TYR A 365 11.07 15.58 -16.45
C TYR A 365 10.60 14.84 -15.21
N THR A 366 10.81 13.53 -15.14
CA THR A 366 10.41 12.69 -14.00
C THR A 366 11.12 13.14 -12.72
N GLY A 367 12.44 13.32 -12.77
CA GLY A 367 13.20 13.76 -11.60
C GLY A 367 12.77 15.14 -11.08
N ASN A 368 12.53 16.11 -11.98
CA ASN A 368 12.04 17.43 -11.55
C ASN A 368 10.60 17.39 -11.05
N HIS A 369 9.78 16.48 -11.54
CA HIS A 369 8.41 16.28 -11.05
C HIS A 369 8.42 15.80 -9.61
N LEU A 370 9.18 14.74 -9.29
CA LEU A 370 9.35 14.24 -7.93
C LEU A 370 9.86 15.32 -6.97
N ILE A 371 10.90 16.06 -7.38
CA ILE A 371 11.41 17.19 -6.57
C ILE A 371 10.33 18.27 -6.34
N SER A 372 9.51 18.52 -7.35
CA SER A 372 8.42 19.49 -7.21
C SER A 372 7.33 19.04 -6.28
N GLN A 373 6.96 17.76 -6.33
CA GLN A 373 5.98 17.16 -5.41
C GLN A 373 6.50 17.19 -3.98
N ASN A 374 7.76 16.78 -3.73
CA ASN A 374 8.40 16.90 -2.43
C ASN A 374 8.37 18.35 -1.90
N GLN A 375 8.76 19.34 -2.73
CA GLN A 375 8.79 20.75 -2.33
C GLN A 375 7.41 21.34 -2.05
N SER A 376 6.35 20.80 -2.64
CA SER A 376 4.98 21.21 -2.40
C SER A 376 4.30 20.48 -1.25
N GLY A 377 4.92 19.43 -0.72
CA GLY A 377 4.31 18.53 0.26
C GLY A 377 3.31 17.54 -0.36
N SER A 378 3.25 17.43 -1.68
CA SER A 378 2.33 16.52 -2.39
C SER A 378 2.95 15.17 -2.76
N LEU A 379 4.07 14.81 -2.16
CA LEU A 379 4.69 13.49 -2.24
C LEU A 379 4.71 12.88 -0.84
N ASN A 380 3.94 11.86 -0.62
CA ASN A 380 3.92 11.16 0.67
C ASN A 380 5.06 10.13 0.76
N ALA A 381 5.27 9.36 -0.29
CA ALA A 381 6.39 8.43 -0.40
C ALA A 381 6.76 8.15 -1.86
N TRP A 382 8.04 7.90 -2.13
CA TRP A 382 8.51 7.45 -3.42
C TRP A 382 9.34 6.18 -3.30
N PHE A 383 8.74 5.06 -3.71
CA PHE A 383 9.37 3.74 -3.69
C PHE A 383 10.21 3.52 -4.95
N VAL A 384 11.48 3.22 -4.79
CA VAL A 384 12.39 3.03 -5.91
C VAL A 384 13.34 1.86 -5.69
N HIS A 385 13.36 0.92 -6.66
CA HIS A 385 14.39 -0.13 -6.69
C HIS A 385 15.73 0.51 -7.04
N LEU A 386 16.66 0.49 -6.10
CA LEU A 386 17.93 1.20 -6.21
C LEU A 386 19.09 0.31 -5.78
N SER A 387 20.16 0.36 -6.56
CA SER A 387 21.39 -0.39 -6.27
C SER A 387 21.17 -1.90 -6.07
N GLU A 388 20.24 -2.46 -6.84
CA GLU A 388 19.87 -3.87 -6.80
C GLU A 388 20.92 -4.71 -7.54
N GLY A 389 21.87 -5.24 -6.77
CA GLY A 389 23.00 -6.01 -7.24
C GLY A 389 24.28 -5.68 -6.48
N VAL A 390 25.36 -6.38 -6.79
CA VAL A 390 26.65 -6.33 -6.05
C VAL A 390 27.78 -5.70 -6.84
N ASP A 391 27.56 -5.27 -8.06
CA ASP A 391 28.59 -4.70 -8.93
C ASP A 391 28.65 -3.17 -8.87
N GLN A 392 29.66 -2.61 -9.54
CA GLN A 392 29.87 -1.16 -9.56
C GLN A 392 28.75 -0.39 -10.29
N SER A 393 28.03 -1.04 -11.22
CA SER A 393 26.90 -0.38 -11.91
C SER A 393 25.73 -0.18 -10.96
N SER A 394 25.40 -1.19 -10.16
CA SER A 394 24.37 -1.10 -9.12
C SER A 394 24.71 -0.03 -8.09
N LYS A 395 25.95 0.01 -7.62
CA LYS A 395 26.43 1.06 -6.71
C LYS A 395 26.27 2.47 -7.29
N ALA A 396 26.55 2.66 -8.58
CA ALA A 396 26.49 3.97 -9.23
C ALA A 396 25.07 4.53 -9.38
N GLU A 397 24.04 3.69 -9.24
CA GLU A 397 22.64 4.14 -9.29
C GLU A 397 22.32 5.11 -8.15
N PHE A 398 22.79 4.81 -6.93
CA PHE A 398 22.63 5.74 -5.81
C PHE A 398 23.30 7.09 -6.08
N ASP A 399 24.56 7.08 -6.55
CA ASP A 399 25.28 8.31 -6.83
C ASP A 399 24.55 9.18 -7.86
N ALA A 400 23.91 8.55 -8.85
CA ALA A 400 23.17 9.25 -9.89
C ALA A 400 21.90 9.96 -9.33
N LEU A 401 21.15 9.30 -8.44
CA LEU A 401 19.99 9.93 -7.77
C LEU A 401 20.42 10.99 -6.76
N TRP A 402 21.49 10.73 -6.01
CA TRP A 402 22.07 11.68 -5.07
C TRP A 402 22.50 13.00 -5.75
N ASP A 403 23.21 12.89 -6.87
CA ASP A 403 23.69 14.06 -7.64
C ASP A 403 22.52 14.90 -8.19
N LYS A 404 21.34 14.32 -8.37
CA LYS A 404 20.11 14.99 -8.81
C LYS A 404 19.29 15.55 -7.64
N GLY A 405 19.62 15.22 -6.39
CA GLY A 405 18.85 15.58 -5.22
C GLY A 405 17.55 14.81 -5.08
N LEU A 406 17.54 13.57 -5.56
CA LEU A 406 16.38 12.67 -5.54
C LEU A 406 16.41 11.67 -4.35
N ILE A 407 17.40 11.74 -3.50
CA ILE A 407 17.39 11.08 -2.20
C ILE A 407 16.85 12.09 -1.18
N MET A 408 15.56 12.07 -0.99
CA MET A 408 14.75 13.00 -0.17
C MET A 408 14.22 12.24 1.05
N ASP A 409 13.55 12.91 1.95
CA ASP A 409 12.90 12.30 3.12
C ASP A 409 11.76 11.35 2.73
N GLU A 410 11.02 11.63 1.67
CA GLU A 410 9.99 10.73 1.16
C GLU A 410 10.53 9.61 0.26
N THR A 411 11.85 9.54 0.04
CA THR A 411 12.44 8.48 -0.79
C THR A 411 12.56 7.18 0.00
N VAL A 412 11.95 6.13 -0.51
CA VAL A 412 12.02 4.76 0.01
C VAL A 412 12.89 3.92 -0.91
N VAL A 413 14.11 3.64 -0.47
CA VAL A 413 15.07 2.84 -1.24
C VAL A 413 14.77 1.36 -1.04
N ILE A 414 14.40 0.67 -2.12
CA ILE A 414 14.22 -0.78 -2.11
C ILE A 414 15.56 -1.44 -2.50
N HIS A 415 15.92 -2.51 -1.81
CA HIS A 415 17.18 -3.27 -1.87
C HIS A 415 18.39 -2.54 -1.30
N GLY A 416 18.98 -1.58 -2.01
CA GLY A 416 20.23 -0.94 -1.58
C GLY A 416 21.43 -1.88 -1.48
N THR A 417 21.37 -3.07 -2.10
CA THR A 417 22.35 -4.17 -1.95
C THR A 417 23.77 -3.75 -2.35
N GLY A 418 23.91 -2.92 -3.39
CA GLY A 418 25.21 -2.45 -3.87
C GLY A 418 25.77 -1.22 -3.15
N MET A 419 25.03 -0.66 -2.21
CA MET A 419 25.45 0.55 -1.49
C MET A 419 26.54 0.24 -0.46
N ASP A 420 27.42 1.22 -0.24
CA ASP A 420 28.41 1.13 0.83
C ASP A 420 28.09 2.09 1.99
N ALA A 421 28.81 1.93 3.10
CA ALA A 421 28.63 2.75 4.30
C ALA A 421 28.74 4.27 4.06
N SER A 422 29.45 4.72 3.02
CA SER A 422 29.52 6.15 2.68
C SER A 422 28.22 6.64 2.08
N GLN A 423 27.57 5.82 1.25
CA GLN A 423 26.28 6.10 0.62
C GLN A 423 25.15 6.04 1.65
N PHE A 424 25.17 5.05 2.56
CA PHE A 424 24.24 5.03 3.69
C PHE A 424 24.38 6.24 4.61
N ASN A 425 25.63 6.68 4.92
CA ASN A 425 25.82 7.93 5.67
C ASN A 425 25.29 9.18 4.95
N GLN A 426 25.31 9.21 3.61
CA GLN A 426 24.68 10.30 2.86
C GLN A 426 23.16 10.20 2.95
N MET A 427 22.57 9.03 2.70
CA MET A 427 21.14 8.76 2.78
C MET A 427 20.59 9.11 4.17
N GLY A 428 21.24 8.70 5.26
CA GLY A 428 20.83 9.01 6.63
C GLY A 428 20.78 10.50 6.98
N THR A 429 21.31 11.40 6.11
CA THR A 429 21.16 12.86 6.32
C THR A 429 19.85 13.41 5.76
N THR A 430 19.07 12.62 5.03
CA THR A 430 17.86 13.07 4.33
C THR A 430 16.56 12.62 4.98
N GLY A 431 16.58 11.59 5.80
CA GLY A 431 15.36 10.95 6.34
C GLY A 431 14.84 9.80 5.47
N ALA A 432 15.44 9.55 4.30
CA ALA A 432 15.02 8.46 3.41
C ALA A 432 15.03 7.09 4.09
N GLY A 433 14.01 6.27 3.83
CA GLY A 433 13.86 4.93 4.37
C GLY A 433 14.47 3.82 3.50
N LEU A 434 14.68 2.65 4.09
CA LEU A 434 15.26 1.47 3.42
C LEU A 434 14.34 0.26 3.56
N VAL A 435 14.05 -0.42 2.45
CA VAL A 435 13.37 -1.72 2.44
C VAL A 435 14.37 -2.82 2.11
N TRP A 436 14.57 -3.72 3.05
CA TRP A 436 15.47 -4.85 2.97
C TRP A 436 14.73 -6.12 2.59
N SER A 437 15.13 -6.76 1.47
CA SER A 437 14.60 -8.03 0.99
C SER A 437 15.71 -9.10 1.00
N PRO A 438 16.07 -9.64 2.18
CA PRO A 438 17.25 -10.50 2.32
C PRO A 438 17.18 -11.77 1.48
N PHE A 439 16.04 -12.44 1.39
CA PHE A 439 15.92 -13.68 0.63
C PHE A 439 16.19 -13.45 -0.86
N SER A 440 15.49 -12.52 -1.47
CA SER A 440 15.66 -12.18 -2.89
C SER A 440 17.10 -11.80 -3.21
N ASN A 441 17.70 -10.94 -2.39
CA ASN A 441 19.08 -10.53 -2.56
C ASN A 441 20.05 -11.74 -2.50
N LEU A 442 19.88 -12.63 -1.54
CA LEU A 442 20.73 -13.80 -1.37
C LEU A 442 20.58 -14.79 -2.52
N VAL A 443 19.37 -15.11 -2.95
CA VAL A 443 19.15 -16.09 -4.01
C VAL A 443 19.54 -15.58 -5.40
N LEU A 444 19.44 -14.29 -5.66
CA LEU A 444 19.83 -13.69 -6.92
C LEU A 444 21.33 -13.33 -6.96
N TYR A 445 21.86 -12.73 -5.91
CA TYR A 445 23.20 -12.12 -5.92
C TYR A 445 24.21 -12.82 -5.00
N GLY A 446 23.77 -13.73 -4.15
CA GLY A 446 24.61 -14.41 -3.16
C GLY A 446 25.08 -13.51 -2.02
N ASP A 447 24.57 -12.32 -1.91
CA ASP A 447 24.87 -11.32 -0.88
C ASP A 447 23.63 -10.46 -0.61
N THR A 448 23.65 -9.66 0.45
CA THR A 448 22.53 -8.77 0.79
C THR A 448 23.03 -7.42 1.28
N THR A 449 22.11 -6.51 1.52
CA THR A 449 22.32 -5.13 1.95
C THR A 449 23.10 -5.05 3.26
N ASP A 450 24.07 -4.12 3.36
CA ASP A 450 24.79 -3.81 4.60
C ASP A 450 23.86 -3.03 5.56
N VAL A 451 22.89 -3.73 6.14
CA VAL A 451 21.90 -3.14 7.05
C VAL A 451 22.52 -2.60 8.35
N VAL A 452 23.70 -3.10 8.73
CA VAL A 452 24.46 -2.54 9.88
C VAL A 452 25.00 -1.15 9.55
N ALA A 453 25.44 -0.93 8.32
CA ALA A 453 25.87 0.40 7.89
C ALA A 453 24.67 1.35 7.77
N ALA A 454 23.51 0.86 7.34
CA ALA A 454 22.26 1.63 7.27
C ALA A 454 21.79 2.04 8.67
N ASP A 455 21.71 1.10 9.61
CA ASP A 455 21.33 1.34 11.00
C ASP A 455 22.29 2.34 11.68
N ASN A 456 23.61 2.15 11.54
CA ASN A 456 24.60 3.10 12.07
C ASN A 456 24.49 4.51 11.46
N ALA A 457 23.88 4.65 10.30
CA ALA A 457 23.58 5.94 9.66
C ALA A 457 22.26 6.54 10.14
N GLY A 458 21.49 5.84 11.00
CA GLY A 458 20.20 6.28 11.51
C GLY A 458 19.07 6.17 10.49
N ILE A 459 19.17 5.22 9.57
CA ILE A 459 18.13 4.96 8.56
C ILE A 459 17.11 3.99 9.14
N THR A 460 15.83 4.34 9.06
CA THR A 460 14.73 3.43 9.40
C THR A 460 14.66 2.31 8.35
N ILE A 461 14.64 1.05 8.82
CA ILE A 461 14.71 -0.15 7.99
C ILE A 461 13.41 -0.94 8.10
N SER A 462 12.83 -1.31 6.97
CA SER A 462 11.72 -2.27 6.85
C SER A 462 12.20 -3.57 6.21
N ILE A 463 11.53 -4.68 6.51
CA ILE A 463 11.74 -5.99 5.87
C ILE A 463 10.54 -6.28 4.97
N ALA A 464 10.81 -6.74 3.73
CA ALA A 464 9.76 -7.09 2.79
C ALA A 464 10.19 -8.23 1.83
N PRO A 465 9.23 -9.09 1.38
CA PRO A 465 9.52 -10.35 0.70
C PRO A 465 9.97 -10.21 -0.76
N ASP A 466 9.72 -9.09 -1.43
CA ASP A 466 9.85 -8.87 -2.87
C ASP A 466 8.68 -9.54 -3.64
N TRP A 467 8.91 -10.61 -4.36
CA TRP A 467 7.91 -11.28 -5.21
C TRP A 467 8.08 -12.81 -5.22
N GLY A 468 7.03 -13.57 -5.53
CA GLY A 468 7.06 -15.04 -5.54
C GLY A 468 8.22 -15.67 -6.30
N PRO A 469 8.61 -15.19 -7.51
CA PRO A 469 9.69 -15.81 -8.28
C PRO A 469 11.08 -15.79 -7.67
N SER A 470 11.44 -14.83 -6.84
CA SER A 470 12.75 -14.81 -6.15
C SER A 470 12.68 -14.40 -4.68
N GLY A 471 11.49 -14.17 -4.16
CA GLY A 471 11.25 -13.77 -2.78
C GLY A 471 10.60 -14.86 -1.94
N THR A 472 10.20 -14.46 -0.76
CA THR A 472 9.37 -15.27 0.14
C THR A 472 7.88 -14.94 -0.06
N LYS A 473 6.98 -15.68 0.59
CA LYS A 473 5.53 -15.50 0.36
C LYS A 473 4.94 -14.28 1.08
N ASN A 474 5.51 -13.92 2.23
CA ASN A 474 5.01 -12.84 3.09
C ASN A 474 6.08 -12.44 4.12
N ASN A 475 5.77 -11.41 4.93
CA ASN A 475 6.68 -10.87 5.93
C ASN A 475 7.05 -11.87 7.03
N LEU A 476 6.15 -12.77 7.44
CA LEU A 476 6.51 -13.81 8.42
C LEU A 476 7.61 -14.72 7.89
N HIS A 477 7.56 -15.04 6.61
CA HIS A 477 8.58 -15.87 5.98
C HIS A 477 9.90 -15.09 5.82
N GLU A 478 9.84 -13.85 5.36
CA GLU A 478 11.01 -12.98 5.17
C GLU A 478 11.71 -12.66 6.48
N LEU A 479 10.96 -12.46 7.55
CA LEU A 479 11.48 -12.18 8.89
C LEU A 479 12.39 -13.33 9.40
N LYS A 480 12.13 -14.57 9.03
CA LYS A 480 12.99 -15.72 9.37
C LYS A 480 14.33 -15.68 8.66
N VAL A 481 14.36 -15.21 7.42
CA VAL A 481 15.61 -15.03 6.68
C VAL A 481 16.43 -13.90 7.30
N ALA A 482 15.78 -12.81 7.68
CA ALA A 482 16.40 -11.70 8.40
C ALA A 482 16.97 -12.14 9.76
N ASP A 483 16.22 -12.92 10.54
CA ASP A 483 16.67 -13.49 11.81
C ASP A 483 17.86 -14.43 11.64
N MET A 484 17.84 -15.31 10.65
CA MET A 484 18.98 -16.16 10.33
C MET A 484 20.22 -15.34 10.02
N TRP A 485 20.09 -14.31 9.18
CA TRP A 485 21.18 -13.42 8.82
C TRP A 485 21.69 -12.64 10.04
N ASN A 486 20.78 -12.11 10.85
CA ASN A 486 21.11 -11.40 12.10
C ASN A 486 21.92 -12.28 13.06
N ARG A 487 21.51 -13.54 13.27
CA ARG A 487 22.19 -14.46 14.19
C ARG A 487 23.52 -14.96 13.65
N GLU A 488 23.58 -15.38 12.39
CA GLU A 488 24.76 -16.08 11.86
C GLU A 488 25.83 -15.13 11.32
N ILE A 489 25.43 -13.98 10.78
CA ILE A 489 26.36 -13.02 10.13
C ILE A 489 26.53 -11.74 10.95
N LEU A 490 25.42 -11.13 11.39
CA LEU A 490 25.47 -9.83 12.09
C LEU A 490 25.74 -9.98 13.60
N GLN A 491 25.87 -11.20 14.12
CA GLN A 491 26.16 -11.50 15.54
C GLN A 491 25.10 -10.93 16.51
N ASN A 492 23.85 -11.02 16.14
CA ASN A 492 22.69 -10.43 16.84
C ASN A 492 22.83 -8.90 17.00
N HIS A 493 23.08 -8.22 15.89
CA HIS A 493 23.14 -6.75 15.87
C HIS A 493 21.78 -6.16 16.25
N PHE A 494 20.71 -6.69 15.69
CA PHE A 494 19.33 -6.32 16.00
C PHE A 494 18.76 -7.22 17.10
N SER A 495 18.03 -6.61 18.03
CA SER A 495 17.20 -7.33 19.00
C SER A 495 15.95 -7.93 18.33
N ASP A 496 15.24 -8.78 19.06
CA ASP A 496 13.97 -9.33 18.60
C ASP A 496 12.91 -8.24 18.42
N TYR A 497 12.95 -7.20 19.27
CA TYR A 497 12.05 -6.04 19.18
C TYR A 497 12.32 -5.23 17.89
N GLU A 498 13.57 -4.88 17.61
CA GLU A 498 13.94 -4.15 16.40
C GLU A 498 13.58 -4.93 15.11
N LEU A 499 13.75 -6.27 15.11
CA LEU A 499 13.28 -7.09 13.99
C LEU A 499 11.75 -7.08 13.84
N ALA A 500 11.00 -7.02 14.93
CA ALA A 500 9.55 -6.90 14.90
C ALA A 500 9.10 -5.50 14.42
N GLU A 501 9.82 -4.43 14.81
CA GLU A 501 9.58 -3.08 14.27
C GLU A 501 9.73 -3.03 12.75
N MET A 502 10.70 -3.76 12.19
CA MET A 502 10.96 -3.78 10.74
C MET A 502 9.81 -4.35 9.90
N VAL A 503 8.80 -4.94 10.51
CA VAL A 503 7.60 -5.46 9.80
C VAL A 503 6.29 -4.81 10.31
N THR A 504 6.36 -3.87 11.25
CA THR A 504 5.21 -3.22 11.89
C THR A 504 5.33 -1.69 11.87
N SER A 505 5.97 -1.09 12.89
CA SER A 505 6.07 0.37 13.06
C SER A 505 7.01 1.04 12.06
N ASN A 506 8.17 0.43 11.73
CA ASN A 506 9.11 1.02 10.80
C ASN A 506 8.55 1.20 9.38
N PRO A 507 7.90 0.21 8.76
CA PRO A 507 7.29 0.43 7.46
C PRO A 507 6.20 1.49 7.48
N ALA A 508 5.45 1.64 8.58
CA ALA A 508 4.49 2.73 8.72
C ALA A 508 5.19 4.09 8.76
N GLU A 509 6.28 4.22 9.54
CA GLU A 509 7.09 5.45 9.57
C GLU A 509 7.67 5.80 8.20
N ILE A 510 8.29 4.85 7.52
CA ILE A 510 8.88 5.04 6.17
C ILE A 510 7.84 5.53 5.14
N SER A 511 6.58 5.11 5.31
CA SER A 511 5.46 5.48 4.42
C SER A 511 4.72 6.74 4.86
N ASN A 512 5.15 7.41 5.95
CA ASN A 512 4.41 8.49 6.61
C ASN A 512 2.99 8.06 7.07
N TRP A 513 2.86 6.83 7.53
CA TRP A 513 1.61 6.21 8.00
C TRP A 513 1.57 5.94 9.49
N GLU A 514 2.56 6.35 10.25
CA GLU A 514 2.75 6.10 11.68
C GLU A 514 1.59 6.63 12.56
N THR A 515 0.76 7.50 12.02
CA THR A 515 -0.46 8.00 12.70
C THR A 515 -1.70 7.16 12.40
N PHE A 516 -1.63 6.25 11.44
CA PHE A 516 -2.78 5.46 10.97
C PHE A 516 -2.68 3.98 11.32
N VAL A 517 -1.52 3.35 11.08
CA VAL A 517 -1.28 1.92 11.25
C VAL A 517 0.15 1.65 11.77
N GLY A 518 0.52 0.38 11.94
CA GLY A 518 1.85 -0.05 12.38
C GLY A 518 2.01 -0.16 13.88
N GLN A 519 1.07 0.39 14.65
CA GLN A 519 1.01 0.31 16.10
C GLN A 519 -0.44 0.09 16.56
N LEU A 520 -0.63 -0.45 17.78
CA LEU A 520 -1.96 -0.54 18.37
C LEU A 520 -2.14 0.63 19.34
N LYS A 521 -2.84 1.66 18.89
CA LYS A 521 -3.20 2.85 19.68
C LYS A 521 -4.65 3.23 19.44
N THR A 522 -5.23 3.93 20.41
CA THR A 522 -6.55 4.56 20.24
C THR A 522 -6.50 5.51 19.04
N ASP A 523 -7.56 5.55 18.26
CA ASP A 523 -7.77 6.32 17.02
C ASP A 523 -7.00 5.82 15.79
N MET A 524 -6.12 4.83 15.91
CA MET A 524 -5.52 4.17 14.76
C MET A 524 -6.48 3.17 14.12
N TYR A 525 -6.27 2.87 12.86
CA TYR A 525 -7.04 1.82 12.18
C TYR A 525 -6.76 0.45 12.78
N ALA A 526 -7.80 -0.35 12.88
CA ALA A 526 -7.74 -1.71 13.39
C ALA A 526 -7.24 -2.68 12.30
N ASP A 527 -5.98 -2.51 11.92
CA ASP A 527 -5.22 -3.44 11.13
C ASP A 527 -4.42 -4.31 12.11
N ILE A 528 -4.82 -5.57 12.27
CA ILE A 528 -4.39 -6.42 13.39
C ILE A 528 -4.06 -7.82 12.90
N VAL A 529 -2.99 -8.40 13.44
CA VAL A 529 -2.72 -9.84 13.35
C VAL A 529 -2.72 -10.48 14.73
N VAL A 530 -3.40 -11.60 14.85
CA VAL A 530 -3.44 -12.44 16.05
C VAL A 530 -2.67 -13.71 15.76
N ILE A 531 -1.65 -13.99 16.55
CA ILE A 531 -0.75 -15.12 16.38
C ILE A 531 -0.78 -16.00 17.61
N ASP A 532 -0.78 -17.32 17.45
CA ASP A 532 -0.74 -18.28 18.54
C ASP A 532 0.39 -17.96 19.53
N THR A 533 0.11 -18.06 20.82
CA THR A 533 1.11 -17.75 21.84
C THR A 533 1.89 -19.02 22.20
N PHE A 534 3.10 -19.13 21.70
CA PHE A 534 3.97 -20.28 21.95
C PHE A 534 5.36 -19.91 22.53
N HIS A 535 5.60 -18.62 22.78
CA HIS A 535 6.88 -18.15 23.35
C HIS A 535 6.66 -17.07 24.42
N ASP A 536 7.48 -17.06 25.49
CA ASP A 536 7.46 -16.03 26.52
C ASP A 536 7.80 -14.63 25.95
N ASN A 537 8.87 -14.54 25.15
CA ASN A 537 9.23 -13.32 24.44
C ASN A 537 8.25 -13.08 23.27
N PRO A 538 7.44 -12.01 23.32
CA PRO A 538 6.44 -11.76 22.30
C PRO A 538 7.06 -11.44 20.93
N TYR A 539 8.21 -10.83 20.89
CA TYR A 539 8.89 -10.50 19.64
C TYR A 539 9.48 -11.76 18.99
N ARG A 540 10.07 -12.65 19.78
CA ARG A 540 10.51 -13.98 19.31
C ARG A 540 9.31 -14.82 18.86
N ASN A 541 8.17 -14.71 19.53
CA ASN A 541 6.92 -15.33 19.12
C ASN A 541 6.50 -14.91 17.71
N LEU A 542 6.63 -13.60 17.37
CA LEU A 542 6.36 -13.11 16.01
C LEU A 542 7.39 -13.63 15.00
N ILE A 543 8.69 -13.57 15.32
CA ILE A 543 9.77 -13.97 14.43
C ILE A 543 9.67 -15.47 14.06
N GLU A 544 9.32 -16.32 15.00
CA GLU A 544 9.21 -17.76 14.80
C GLU A 544 7.83 -18.23 14.33
N ALA A 545 6.83 -17.36 14.29
CA ALA A 545 5.49 -17.70 13.82
C ALA A 545 5.49 -18.07 12.33
N ILE A 546 4.70 -19.06 11.96
CA ILE A 546 4.50 -19.50 10.59
C ILE A 546 3.01 -19.40 10.21
N ASP A 547 2.68 -19.55 8.92
CA ASP A 547 1.32 -19.33 8.42
C ASP A 547 0.19 -20.00 9.26
N PRO A 548 0.30 -21.26 9.71
CA PRO A 548 -0.75 -21.86 10.55
C PRO A 548 -0.91 -21.24 11.94
N ASP A 549 0.13 -20.56 12.45
CA ASP A 549 0.08 -19.88 13.75
C ASP A 549 -0.72 -18.59 13.71
N VAL A 550 -1.05 -18.08 12.52
CA VAL A 550 -1.93 -16.91 12.31
C VAL A 550 -3.36 -17.34 12.62
N ARG A 551 -3.88 -16.87 13.74
CA ARG A 551 -5.23 -17.18 14.24
C ARG A 551 -6.29 -16.25 13.70
N LEU A 552 -5.92 -14.99 13.41
CA LEU A 552 -6.85 -14.01 12.86
C LEU A 552 -6.06 -12.86 12.19
N THR A 553 -6.50 -12.44 11.02
CA THR A 553 -6.07 -11.22 10.37
C THR A 553 -7.27 -10.32 10.19
N ILE A 554 -7.14 -9.07 10.64
CA ILE A 554 -8.17 -8.04 10.57
C ILE A 554 -7.61 -6.89 9.76
N VAL A 555 -8.34 -6.48 8.74
CA VAL A 555 -8.01 -5.32 7.89
C VAL A 555 -9.15 -4.33 8.01
N HIS A 556 -8.82 -3.09 8.36
CA HIS A 556 -9.81 -2.03 8.49
C HIS A 556 -10.98 -2.41 9.43
N GLY A 557 -10.64 -3.05 10.55
CA GLY A 557 -11.61 -3.52 11.55
C GLY A 557 -12.43 -4.75 11.15
N LYS A 558 -12.20 -5.32 9.97
CA LYS A 558 -12.95 -6.48 9.47
C LYS A 558 -12.09 -7.76 9.52
N PRO A 559 -12.55 -8.85 10.16
CA PRO A 559 -11.89 -10.13 10.08
C PRO A 559 -11.93 -10.65 8.63
N VAL A 560 -10.77 -10.93 8.05
CA VAL A 560 -10.65 -11.41 6.66
C VAL A 560 -10.13 -12.84 6.55
N PHE A 561 -9.24 -13.25 7.45
CA PHE A 561 -8.62 -14.58 7.46
C PHE A 561 -8.42 -15.07 8.88
N GLY A 562 -8.52 -16.36 9.13
CA GLY A 562 -8.16 -16.91 10.45
C GLY A 562 -8.69 -18.30 10.74
N ASP A 563 -8.65 -18.65 12.03
CA ASP A 563 -9.20 -19.89 12.54
C ASP A 563 -10.73 -19.93 12.36
N ILE A 564 -11.22 -21.11 11.98
CA ILE A 564 -12.64 -21.31 11.67
C ILE A 564 -13.55 -20.93 12.84
N ASP A 565 -13.13 -21.20 14.07
CA ASP A 565 -13.91 -20.91 15.28
C ASP A 565 -14.02 -19.38 15.55
N LEU A 566 -12.93 -18.63 15.39
CA LEU A 566 -12.90 -17.17 15.51
C LEU A 566 -13.70 -16.51 14.39
N MET A 567 -13.44 -16.89 13.14
CA MET A 567 -14.17 -16.35 11.99
C MET A 567 -15.66 -16.66 12.08
N SER A 568 -16.05 -17.88 12.46
CA SER A 568 -17.48 -18.22 12.65
C SER A 568 -18.11 -17.45 13.81
N ALA A 569 -17.35 -17.18 14.88
CA ALA A 569 -17.87 -16.42 16.00
C ALA A 569 -18.10 -14.94 15.64
N MET A 570 -17.23 -14.36 14.79
CA MET A 570 -17.26 -12.95 14.43
C MET A 570 -18.15 -12.66 13.21
N LYS A 571 -18.17 -13.56 12.22
CA LYS A 571 -18.83 -13.36 10.93
C LYS A 571 -20.01 -14.33 10.66
N GLY A 572 -20.27 -15.30 11.54
CA GLY A 572 -21.30 -16.31 11.31
C GLY A 572 -20.91 -17.28 10.20
N ASP A 573 -21.66 -17.29 9.08
CA ASP A 573 -21.42 -18.18 7.94
C ASP A 573 -20.75 -17.44 6.74
N ASP A 574 -20.37 -16.16 6.89
CA ASP A 574 -19.83 -15.33 5.81
C ASP A 574 -18.31 -15.50 5.69
N TRP A 575 -17.90 -16.71 5.34
CA TRP A 575 -16.51 -17.08 5.08
C TRP A 575 -16.46 -18.41 4.31
N GLU A 576 -15.31 -18.72 3.73
CA GLU A 576 -15.05 -19.95 2.99
C GLU A 576 -13.85 -20.71 3.59
N PHE A 577 -13.78 -22.03 3.28
CA PHE A 577 -12.62 -22.81 3.66
C PHE A 577 -11.44 -22.53 2.74
N ILE A 578 -10.27 -22.28 3.35
CA ILE A 578 -8.98 -22.29 2.68
C ILE A 578 -8.14 -23.43 3.26
N ASN A 579 -7.73 -24.35 2.41
CA ASN A 579 -7.06 -25.58 2.83
C ASN A 579 -5.67 -25.66 2.19
N GLY A 580 -4.67 -26.00 2.97
CA GLY A 580 -3.31 -26.21 2.48
C GLY A 580 -2.45 -26.94 3.51
N SER A 581 -1.53 -27.77 3.05
CA SER A 581 -0.49 -28.40 3.89
C SER A 581 -1.01 -29.14 5.15
N GLY A 582 -2.26 -29.59 5.11
CA GLY A 582 -2.90 -30.30 6.23
C GLY A 582 -3.62 -29.40 7.24
N PHE A 583 -3.64 -28.11 7.01
CA PHE A 583 -4.37 -27.12 7.80
C PHE A 583 -5.64 -26.66 7.08
N SER A 584 -6.62 -26.22 7.86
CA SER A 584 -7.85 -25.59 7.36
C SER A 584 -8.08 -24.32 8.11
N LYS A 585 -8.20 -23.21 7.39
CA LYS A 585 -8.53 -21.90 7.90
C LYS A 585 -9.81 -21.38 7.22
N ALA A 586 -10.30 -20.25 7.66
CA ALA A 586 -11.39 -19.52 7.04
C ALA A 586 -10.86 -18.27 6.35
N ILE A 587 -11.46 -17.94 5.20
CA ILE A 587 -11.16 -16.73 4.45
C ILE A 587 -12.48 -16.09 4.02
N ASP A 588 -12.54 -14.77 4.03
CA ASP A 588 -13.62 -14.02 3.39
C ASP A 588 -13.01 -13.13 2.30
N VAL A 589 -13.02 -13.63 1.09
CA VAL A 589 -12.50 -12.90 -0.08
C VAL A 589 -13.42 -11.77 -0.55
N THR A 590 -14.62 -11.66 0.04
CA THR A 590 -15.65 -10.67 -0.30
C THR A 590 -15.83 -9.61 0.79
N SER A 591 -14.96 -9.57 1.80
CA SER A 591 -15.12 -8.67 2.94
C SER A 591 -14.97 -7.18 2.59
N THR A 592 -14.40 -6.90 1.44
CA THR A 592 -14.24 -5.57 0.89
C THR A 592 -14.79 -5.50 -0.51
N SER A 593 -14.40 -4.58 -1.34
CA SER A 593 -14.96 -4.49 -2.67
C SER A 593 -14.67 -5.74 -3.52
N ASP A 594 -15.50 -5.98 -4.46
CA ASP A 594 -15.50 -7.16 -5.29
C ASP A 594 -15.58 -6.76 -6.75
N VAL A 595 -14.47 -6.85 -7.42
CA VAL A 595 -14.34 -6.44 -8.81
C VAL A 595 -15.15 -7.33 -9.75
N ASP A 596 -15.22 -8.63 -9.48
CA ASP A 596 -15.84 -9.58 -10.39
C ASP A 596 -17.12 -10.23 -9.87
N GLY A 597 -17.83 -9.53 -9.01
CA GLY A 597 -19.17 -9.91 -8.66
C GLY A 597 -19.28 -11.15 -7.78
N MET A 598 -18.51 -11.24 -6.69
CA MET A 598 -18.74 -12.28 -5.69
C MET A 598 -18.12 -13.64 -6.02
N GLN A 599 -16.91 -13.65 -6.59
CA GLN A 599 -16.17 -14.90 -6.77
C GLN A 599 -15.87 -15.57 -5.43
N THR A 600 -15.98 -16.89 -5.42
CA THR A 600 -15.55 -17.69 -4.27
C THR A 600 -14.04 -17.95 -4.32
N TRP A 601 -13.46 -18.23 -3.17
CA TRP A 601 -12.06 -18.67 -3.09
C TRP A 601 -11.80 -19.92 -3.96
N GLU A 602 -12.75 -20.88 -3.95
CA GLU A 602 -12.65 -22.09 -4.79
C GLU A 602 -12.59 -21.74 -6.28
N GLU A 603 -13.33 -20.73 -6.74
CA GLU A 603 -13.33 -20.29 -8.14
C GLU A 603 -12.00 -19.63 -8.50
N ILE A 604 -11.45 -18.75 -7.63
CA ILE A 604 -10.15 -18.10 -7.81
C ILE A 604 -9.03 -19.12 -7.90
N GLU A 605 -8.88 -19.98 -6.87
CA GLU A 605 -7.82 -20.98 -6.80
C GLU A 605 -7.88 -21.99 -7.96
N SER A 606 -9.07 -22.51 -8.26
CA SER A 606 -9.24 -23.47 -9.36
C SER A 606 -9.01 -22.84 -10.73
N GLY A 607 -9.45 -21.62 -10.93
CA GLY A 607 -9.22 -20.86 -12.16
C GLY A 607 -7.73 -20.61 -12.42
N LEU A 608 -7.02 -20.08 -11.44
CA LEU A 608 -5.58 -19.85 -11.53
C LEU A 608 -4.81 -21.16 -11.69
N SER A 609 -5.18 -22.20 -10.95
CA SER A 609 -4.58 -23.53 -11.11
C SER A 609 -4.71 -24.08 -12.54
N MET A 610 -5.85 -23.85 -13.18
CA MET A 610 -6.07 -24.20 -14.58
C MET A 610 -5.23 -23.32 -15.52
N ALA A 611 -5.21 -22.01 -15.27
CA ALA A 611 -4.43 -21.06 -16.07
C ALA A 611 -2.92 -21.32 -16.01
N MET A 612 -2.42 -21.84 -14.90
CA MET A 612 -1.01 -22.19 -14.72
C MET A 612 -0.59 -23.48 -15.45
N GLN A 613 -1.50 -24.30 -15.91
CA GLN A 613 -1.17 -25.54 -16.63
C GLN A 613 -0.74 -25.28 -18.07
N ASN A 614 -1.42 -24.40 -18.79
CA ASN A 614 -1.08 -23.91 -20.13
C ASN A 614 -0.62 -25.01 -21.12
N ASP A 615 -1.24 -26.18 -21.12
CA ASP A 615 -0.94 -27.17 -22.14
C ASP A 615 -1.56 -26.77 -23.50
N PHE A 616 -1.17 -27.39 -24.59
CA PHE A 616 -1.65 -27.06 -25.93
C PHE A 616 -3.18 -27.16 -26.06
N ASN A 617 -3.81 -28.08 -25.36
CA ASN A 617 -5.27 -28.24 -25.42
C ASN A 617 -5.99 -27.17 -24.61
N ASP A 618 -5.41 -26.74 -23.51
CA ASP A 618 -5.93 -25.67 -22.67
C ASP A 618 -5.85 -24.34 -23.42
N ILE A 619 -4.70 -24.04 -24.03
CA ILE A 619 -4.53 -22.87 -24.90
C ILE A 619 -5.58 -22.86 -26.01
N LYS A 620 -5.71 -23.99 -26.74
CA LYS A 620 -6.68 -24.11 -27.83
C LYS A 620 -8.12 -23.97 -27.39
N ALA A 621 -8.43 -24.38 -26.15
CA ALA A 621 -9.80 -24.36 -25.63
C ALA A 621 -10.21 -23.00 -25.06
N ASN A 622 -9.24 -22.23 -24.55
CA ASN A 622 -9.53 -21.06 -23.72
C ASN A 622 -9.02 -19.73 -24.29
N TRP A 623 -8.03 -19.74 -25.20
CA TRP A 623 -7.46 -18.48 -25.70
C TRP A 623 -8.17 -17.97 -26.94
N ASP A 624 -8.73 -16.77 -26.89
CA ASP A 624 -9.33 -16.08 -28.03
C ASP A 624 -8.30 -15.80 -29.13
N ASP A 625 -7.04 -15.57 -28.77
CA ASP A 625 -5.92 -15.36 -29.70
C ASP A 625 -5.79 -16.45 -30.77
N VAL A 626 -6.22 -17.66 -30.47
CA VAL A 626 -6.12 -18.84 -31.35
C VAL A 626 -7.50 -19.42 -31.74
N GLU A 627 -8.59 -18.73 -31.44
CA GLU A 627 -9.94 -19.18 -31.77
C GLU A 627 -10.10 -19.47 -33.26
N GLY A 628 -10.62 -20.64 -33.59
CA GLY A 628 -10.87 -21.08 -34.97
C GLY A 628 -9.63 -21.51 -35.76
N MET A 629 -8.43 -21.46 -35.17
CA MET A 629 -7.20 -21.95 -35.79
C MET A 629 -7.12 -23.47 -35.76
N THR A 630 -6.44 -24.02 -36.78
CA THR A 630 -6.06 -25.45 -36.77
C THR A 630 -4.83 -25.67 -35.87
N ASP A 631 -4.59 -26.91 -35.45
CA ASP A 631 -3.43 -27.24 -34.60
C ASP A 631 -2.10 -26.75 -35.17
N SER A 632 -1.94 -26.81 -36.48
CA SER A 632 -0.72 -26.34 -37.17
C SER A 632 -0.62 -24.80 -37.18
N GLU A 633 -1.75 -24.10 -37.30
CA GLU A 633 -1.79 -22.63 -37.21
C GLU A 633 -1.51 -22.15 -35.78
N ILE A 634 -2.05 -22.85 -34.80
CA ILE A 634 -1.75 -22.55 -33.38
C ILE A 634 -0.26 -22.76 -33.11
N GLU A 635 0.33 -23.87 -33.60
CA GLU A 635 1.76 -24.13 -33.44
C GLU A 635 2.63 -23.05 -34.12
N GLU A 636 2.24 -22.54 -35.28
CA GLU A 636 2.93 -21.47 -35.97
C GLU A 636 2.78 -20.14 -35.25
N TRP A 637 1.58 -19.85 -34.76
CA TRP A 637 1.29 -18.65 -34.00
C TRP A 637 2.09 -18.60 -32.66
N LEU A 638 2.06 -19.70 -31.89
CA LEU A 638 2.82 -19.81 -30.64
C LEU A 638 4.34 -19.69 -30.91
N GLY A 639 4.86 -20.34 -31.94
CA GLY A 639 6.28 -20.21 -32.31
C GLY A 639 6.69 -18.81 -32.75
N SER A 640 5.75 -18.01 -33.22
CA SER A 640 6.00 -16.63 -33.66
C SER A 640 5.92 -15.60 -32.53
N ASN A 641 5.09 -15.88 -31.50
CA ASN A 641 4.82 -14.95 -30.40
C ASN A 641 5.62 -15.28 -29.14
N PHE A 642 6.20 -16.47 -29.02
CA PHE A 642 6.91 -16.94 -27.84
C PHE A 642 8.32 -17.46 -28.15
N ASP A 643 9.09 -16.77 -28.97
CA ASP A 643 10.50 -17.03 -29.32
C ASP A 643 10.91 -18.52 -29.39
N GLY A 644 10.53 -19.14 -30.49
CA GLY A 644 11.27 -20.28 -31.05
C GLY A 644 10.88 -21.69 -30.62
N ASP A 645 10.95 -22.08 -29.38
CA ASP A 645 10.71 -23.48 -28.96
C ASP A 645 9.61 -23.60 -27.90
N TYR A 646 8.44 -23.03 -28.25
CA TYR A 646 7.33 -22.98 -27.30
C TYR A 646 6.89 -24.38 -26.80
N ARG A 647 7.02 -25.45 -27.61
CA ARG A 647 6.65 -26.80 -27.17
C ARG A 647 7.43 -27.26 -25.96
N ASP A 648 8.74 -27.05 -25.96
CA ASP A 648 9.58 -27.41 -24.82
C ASP A 648 9.29 -26.49 -23.63
N ASN A 649 9.04 -25.21 -23.87
CA ASN A 649 8.67 -24.23 -22.83
C ASN A 649 7.27 -24.51 -22.28
N VAL A 650 6.26 -24.72 -23.11
CA VAL A 650 4.90 -25.09 -22.67
C VAL A 650 4.91 -26.39 -21.87
N ASN A 651 5.61 -27.42 -22.33
CA ASN A 651 5.72 -28.70 -21.60
C ASN A 651 6.43 -28.55 -20.25
N ARG A 652 7.39 -27.65 -20.14
CA ARG A 652 8.07 -27.34 -18.88
C ARG A 652 7.16 -26.54 -17.94
N LEU A 653 6.49 -25.51 -18.45
CA LEU A 653 5.64 -24.61 -17.67
C LEU A 653 4.34 -25.26 -17.21
N SER A 654 3.77 -26.18 -18.00
CA SER A 654 2.58 -26.95 -17.61
C SER A 654 2.77 -27.83 -16.36
N ASN A 655 4.00 -28.00 -15.89
CA ASN A 655 4.30 -28.72 -14.66
C ASN A 655 4.72 -27.82 -13.48
N VAL A 656 4.72 -26.51 -13.67
CA VAL A 656 5.10 -25.58 -12.58
C VAL A 656 4.03 -25.52 -11.52
N GLY A 657 2.77 -25.40 -11.92
CA GLY A 657 1.63 -25.29 -11.01
C GLY A 657 1.49 -23.89 -10.39
N LEU A 658 0.43 -23.71 -9.63
CA LEU A 658 0.17 -22.52 -8.83
C LEU A 658 1.05 -22.55 -7.58
N ASP A 659 1.59 -21.40 -7.19
CA ASP A 659 2.35 -21.29 -5.94
C ASP A 659 1.41 -21.52 -4.73
N PRO A 660 1.74 -22.38 -3.76
CA PRO A 660 0.88 -22.60 -2.60
C PRO A 660 0.70 -21.35 -1.75
N ILE A 661 -0.46 -21.19 -1.13
CA ILE A 661 -0.72 -20.08 -0.18
C ILE A 661 0.21 -20.14 1.02
N TYR A 662 0.44 -21.33 1.59
CA TYR A 662 1.26 -21.50 2.79
C TYR A 662 2.69 -21.92 2.43
N THR A 663 3.65 -21.38 3.18
CA THR A 663 5.05 -21.79 3.07
C THR A 663 5.28 -23.19 3.65
N ILE A 664 4.59 -23.49 4.76
CA ILE A 664 4.67 -24.84 5.35
C ILE A 664 4.13 -25.88 4.35
N GLY A 665 4.92 -26.94 4.11
CA GLY A 665 4.57 -28.00 3.17
C GLY A 665 4.76 -27.63 1.69
N ASP A 666 5.35 -26.50 1.38
CA ASP A 666 5.81 -26.18 0.03
C ASP A 666 7.16 -26.88 -0.25
N ASP A 667 7.09 -28.18 -0.49
CA ASP A 667 8.27 -29.00 -0.80
C ASP A 667 9.06 -28.45 -2.00
N ARG A 668 8.37 -27.78 -2.94
CA ARG A 668 9.02 -27.21 -4.12
C ARG A 668 9.91 -26.03 -3.75
N PHE A 669 9.40 -25.09 -2.93
CA PHE A 669 10.19 -23.96 -2.45
C PHE A 669 11.48 -24.44 -1.79
N PHE A 670 11.38 -25.31 -0.81
CA PHE A 670 12.55 -25.83 -0.08
C PHE A 670 13.47 -26.68 -0.96
N ASP A 671 12.94 -27.43 -1.93
CA ASP A 671 13.74 -28.17 -2.90
C ASP A 671 14.55 -27.21 -3.81
N VAL A 672 13.96 -26.11 -4.28
CA VAL A 672 14.65 -25.09 -5.08
C VAL A 672 15.75 -24.44 -4.25
N VAL A 673 15.45 -24.00 -3.05
CA VAL A 673 16.44 -23.40 -2.11
C VAL A 673 17.59 -24.35 -1.86
N ASN A 674 17.31 -25.62 -1.56
CA ASN A 674 18.34 -26.66 -1.30
C ASN A 674 19.23 -26.94 -2.51
N ARG A 675 18.67 -26.91 -3.74
CA ARG A 675 19.43 -27.15 -4.98
C ARG A 675 20.19 -25.91 -5.47
N SER A 676 19.74 -24.73 -5.09
CA SER A 676 20.22 -23.46 -5.64
C SER A 676 21.43 -22.89 -4.90
N GLY A 677 21.97 -23.61 -3.89
CA GLY A 677 23.08 -23.14 -3.07
C GLY A 677 24.23 -22.57 -3.92
N HIS A 678 24.53 -21.31 -3.73
CA HIS A 678 25.66 -20.62 -4.31
C HIS A 678 26.90 -20.82 -3.44
N ALA A 679 28.08 -20.88 -4.04
CA ALA A 679 29.34 -20.97 -3.27
C ALA A 679 29.55 -19.78 -2.33
N ASN A 680 28.96 -18.64 -2.65
CA ASN A 680 29.06 -17.40 -1.88
C ASN A 680 27.87 -17.12 -0.98
N TYR A 681 26.96 -18.07 -0.79
CA TYR A 681 26.01 -17.97 0.32
C TYR A 681 26.83 -17.94 1.63
N HIS A 682 26.66 -16.84 2.35
CA HIS A 682 27.33 -16.66 3.63
C HIS A 682 26.72 -17.50 4.73
N ILE A 683 25.47 -17.94 4.54
CA ILE A 683 24.71 -18.80 5.46
C ILE A 683 24.19 -20.05 4.73
N ASP A 684 23.85 -21.05 5.52
CA ASP A 684 23.20 -22.26 5.01
C ASP A 684 21.68 -22.04 4.91
N MET A 685 21.22 -21.61 3.74
CA MET A 685 19.80 -21.32 3.49
C MET A 685 18.87 -22.52 3.70
N THR A 686 19.41 -23.77 3.73
CA THR A 686 18.57 -24.95 4.03
C THR A 686 18.07 -24.94 5.47
N LYS A 687 18.70 -24.18 6.37
CA LYS A 687 18.24 -24.02 7.76
C LYS A 687 16.93 -23.25 7.88
N LEU A 688 16.50 -22.56 6.83
CA LEU A 688 15.18 -21.94 6.81
C LEU A 688 14.06 -22.97 7.07
N TYR A 689 14.29 -24.22 6.65
CA TYR A 689 13.36 -25.31 6.92
C TYR A 689 13.21 -25.61 8.43
N ASP A 690 14.23 -25.33 9.25
CA ASP A 690 14.19 -25.59 10.69
C ASP A 690 13.07 -24.80 11.40
N TYR A 691 12.66 -23.64 10.87
CA TYR A 691 11.52 -22.87 11.40
C TYR A 691 10.17 -23.52 11.10
N TYR A 692 10.11 -24.37 10.08
CA TYR A 692 8.89 -25.06 9.62
C TYR A 692 8.81 -26.53 10.11
N ASP A 693 9.88 -27.07 10.73
CA ASP A 693 9.89 -28.40 11.35
C ASP A 693 9.32 -28.30 12.78
N VAL A 694 8.04 -27.98 12.88
CA VAL A 694 7.34 -27.74 14.14
C VAL A 694 6.28 -28.80 14.38
N GLU A 695 6.06 -29.15 15.66
CA GLU A 695 5.04 -30.10 16.08
C GLU A 695 3.83 -29.36 16.70
N TYR A 696 2.65 -29.73 16.23
CA TYR A 696 1.38 -29.27 16.80
C TYR A 696 0.78 -30.39 17.66
N ASN A 697 0.19 -30.03 18.79
CA ASN A 697 -0.52 -30.96 19.64
C ASN A 697 -1.87 -31.38 19.02
N ALA A 698 -2.61 -32.26 19.71
CA ALA A 698 -3.90 -32.77 19.21
C ALA A 698 -5.01 -31.69 19.10
N ASP A 699 -4.83 -30.58 19.78
CA ASP A 699 -5.75 -29.44 19.78
C ASP A 699 -5.35 -28.39 18.74
N GLY A 700 -4.27 -28.64 17.99
CA GLY A 700 -3.78 -27.74 16.93
C GLY A 700 -2.85 -26.63 17.38
N ASN A 701 -2.45 -26.58 18.63
CA ASN A 701 -1.58 -25.56 19.18
C ASN A 701 -0.12 -26.01 19.15
N ARG A 702 0.78 -25.06 18.94
CA ARG A 702 2.24 -25.28 18.98
C ARG A 702 2.74 -25.53 20.40
N ALA A 703 3.87 -26.22 20.53
CA ALA A 703 4.49 -26.44 21.84
C ALA A 703 5.06 -25.12 22.38
N PHE A 704 4.73 -24.81 23.65
CA PHE A 704 5.21 -23.57 24.28
C PHE A 704 6.71 -23.65 24.60
N VAL A 705 7.44 -22.57 24.28
CA VAL A 705 8.87 -22.39 24.53
C VAL A 705 9.07 -21.40 25.67
N GLU A 706 9.58 -21.89 26.80
CA GLU A 706 9.93 -21.02 27.92
C GLU A 706 11.30 -20.37 27.69
N ASP A 707 11.35 -19.05 27.66
CA ASP A 707 12.61 -18.28 27.73
C ASP A 707 12.83 -17.72 29.12
N SER A 708 13.54 -18.48 29.95
CA SER A 708 13.84 -18.08 31.32
C SER A 708 14.74 -16.84 31.44
N ASN A 709 15.27 -16.33 30.34
CA ASN A 709 16.11 -15.13 30.32
C ASN A 709 15.33 -13.91 29.85
N TYR A 710 14.16 -14.09 29.24
CA TYR A 710 13.33 -12.97 28.85
C TYR A 710 12.68 -12.35 30.09
N THR A 711 12.79 -11.05 30.19
CA THR A 711 12.02 -10.23 31.14
C THR A 711 11.50 -9.05 30.37
N ILE A 712 10.22 -8.74 30.53
CA ILE A 712 9.66 -7.52 29.94
C ILE A 712 10.53 -6.35 30.38
N PRO A 713 11.14 -5.59 29.45
CA PRO A 713 11.84 -4.37 29.82
C PRO A 713 10.89 -3.45 30.59
N VAL A 714 11.36 -2.94 31.70
CA VAL A 714 10.61 -1.92 32.43
C VAL A 714 11.16 -0.60 31.96
N ASP A 715 10.41 0.17 31.22
CA ASP A 715 10.77 1.51 30.87
C ASP A 715 11.10 2.30 32.15
N GLU A 716 12.31 2.81 32.24
CA GLU A 716 12.56 3.83 33.26
C GLU A 716 11.62 5.00 32.94
N PRO A 717 10.82 5.46 33.89
CA PRO A 717 9.89 6.55 33.59
C PRO A 717 10.68 7.71 32.98
N ASP A 718 10.18 8.27 31.89
CA ASP A 718 10.76 9.45 31.27
C ASP A 718 11.18 10.47 32.32
N PRO A 719 12.41 11.00 32.21
CA PRO A 719 12.86 11.98 33.17
C PRO A 719 11.89 13.15 33.20
N VAL A 720 11.36 13.46 34.40
CA VAL A 720 10.46 14.58 34.53
C VAL A 720 11.20 15.87 34.22
N GLU A 721 10.91 16.41 33.03
CA GLU A 721 11.52 17.65 32.59
C GLU A 721 11.01 18.85 33.38
N GLY A 722 11.90 19.82 33.62
CA GLY A 722 11.59 21.05 34.34
C GLY A 722 12.83 21.74 34.87
N CYS A 723 12.67 22.94 35.39
CA CYS A 723 13.79 23.67 35.98
C CYS A 723 14.36 22.98 37.23
N THR A 724 15.58 22.46 37.14
CA THR A 724 16.29 21.76 38.23
C THR A 724 17.08 22.69 39.12
N ASP A 725 17.18 24.01 38.83
CA ASP A 725 17.90 24.96 39.68
C ASP A 725 17.03 25.44 40.84
N SER A 726 17.38 25.02 42.01
CA SER A 726 16.64 25.37 43.25
C SER A 726 16.63 26.85 43.59
N THR A 727 17.34 27.70 42.86
CA THR A 727 17.34 29.16 43.01
C THR A 727 16.42 29.85 42.05
N ALA A 728 15.89 29.13 41.05
CA ALA A 728 14.92 29.63 40.09
C ALA A 728 13.54 29.78 40.76
N THR A 729 12.75 30.75 40.27
CA THR A 729 11.40 30.98 40.76
C THR A 729 10.38 29.92 40.36
N ASN A 730 10.67 29.20 39.29
CA ASN A 730 9.92 28.07 38.77
C ASN A 730 10.59 26.72 38.97
N TYR A 731 11.45 26.61 40.01
CA TYR A 731 12.08 25.35 40.38
C TYR A 731 11.04 24.22 40.54
N ASN A 732 11.27 23.12 39.86
CA ASN A 732 10.47 21.91 39.99
C ASN A 732 11.27 20.83 40.76
N ALA A 733 10.89 20.58 42.02
CA ALA A 733 11.60 19.61 42.85
C ALA A 733 11.44 18.14 42.40
N ASN A 734 10.55 17.88 41.44
CA ASN A 734 10.34 16.54 40.86
C ASN A 734 10.98 16.42 39.47
N ALA A 735 11.63 17.47 38.97
CA ALA A 735 12.33 17.36 37.68
C ALA A 735 13.67 16.67 37.88
N ASP A 736 13.90 15.66 37.02
CA ASP A 736 15.13 14.89 36.93
C ASP A 736 16.05 15.42 35.83
N ALA A 737 15.45 16.11 34.84
CA ALA A 737 16.15 16.75 33.72
C ALA A 737 15.83 18.25 33.65
N ASP A 738 16.82 19.06 33.32
CA ASP A 738 16.65 20.52 33.14
C ASP A 738 16.21 20.82 31.70
N ASP A 739 14.99 21.28 31.52
CA ASP A 739 14.39 21.68 30.26
C ASP A 739 14.81 23.08 29.77
N GLY A 740 15.73 23.73 30.50
CA GLY A 740 16.17 25.10 30.20
C GLY A 740 15.15 26.20 30.52
N SER A 741 14.02 25.84 31.16
CA SER A 741 12.93 26.78 31.50
C SER A 741 13.18 27.64 32.74
N CYS A 742 14.33 27.53 33.42
CA CYS A 742 14.64 28.21 34.65
C CYS A 742 14.48 29.74 34.59
N VAL A 743 13.61 30.30 35.41
CA VAL A 743 13.35 31.75 35.52
C VAL A 743 13.89 32.28 36.84
N PHE A 744 14.75 33.32 36.77
CA PHE A 744 15.34 33.95 37.92
C PHE A 744 14.77 35.34 38.14
N ASP A 745 14.53 35.74 39.37
CA ASP A 745 14.14 37.14 39.70
C ASP A 745 15.25 38.12 39.33
N ASN A 746 14.91 39.19 38.63
CA ASN A 746 15.84 40.23 38.17
C ASN A 746 16.67 40.83 39.30
N GLY A 747 17.90 40.33 39.46
CA GLY A 747 18.85 40.85 40.47
C GLY A 747 20.06 39.99 40.79
N GLY A 748 20.09 38.74 40.30
CA GLY A 748 21.21 37.82 40.56
C GLY A 748 22.01 37.54 39.32
N GLU A 749 23.27 38.00 39.28
CA GLU A 749 24.23 37.51 38.29
C GLU A 749 24.45 35.98 38.48
N ASN A 750 24.31 35.23 37.44
CA ASN A 750 24.63 33.79 37.37
C ASN A 750 26.10 33.57 37.75
N PRO A 751 26.47 32.84 38.79
CA PRO A 751 27.84 32.69 39.24
C PRO A 751 28.74 31.80 38.39
N ASP A 752 28.22 31.10 37.42
CA ASP A 752 28.96 30.03 36.74
C ASP A 752 29.42 30.31 35.30
N ASN A 753 29.51 31.58 34.89
CA ASN A 753 30.14 31.92 33.63
C ASN A 753 31.63 32.29 33.83
N ASN A 754 32.45 31.36 34.25
CA ASN A 754 33.90 31.50 34.24
C ASN A 754 34.61 30.20 33.80
N ALA A 755 34.42 29.83 32.54
CA ALA A 755 35.26 28.87 31.82
C ALA A 755 35.76 29.52 30.55
N THR A 756 36.99 29.99 30.64
CA THR A 756 37.78 30.45 29.47
C THR A 756 38.00 29.35 28.50
N GLY A 757 37.43 29.45 27.32
CA GLY A 757 37.73 28.61 26.15
C GLY A 757 37.47 29.41 24.90
N GLN A 758 38.52 29.94 24.33
CA GLN A 758 38.50 30.55 23.01
C GLN A 758 38.03 29.52 22.00
N ASP A 759 36.97 29.82 21.31
CA ASP A 759 36.83 29.39 19.93
C ASP A 759 36.11 30.45 19.12
N THR A 760 36.67 30.72 18.00
CA THR A 760 36.40 31.79 17.07
C THR A 760 35.18 31.44 16.23
N CYS A 761 34.09 32.08 16.49
CA CYS A 761 33.06 32.23 15.50
C CYS A 761 33.40 33.37 14.54
N VAL A 762 33.56 33.02 13.28
CA VAL A 762 33.50 34.01 12.20
C VAL A 762 32.05 34.06 11.72
N GLY A 763 31.28 34.90 12.38
CA GLY A 763 29.93 35.25 11.90
C GLY A 763 30.01 36.40 10.91
N ILE A 764 29.12 36.34 9.96
CA ILE A 764 28.67 37.55 9.25
C ILE A 764 27.22 37.77 9.67
N CYS A 765 27.04 38.76 10.57
CA CYS A 765 25.74 39.31 10.90
C CYS A 765 25.49 40.52 10.00
N ASP A 766 24.24 40.62 9.56
CA ASP A 766 23.47 41.77 9.18
C ASP A 766 24.15 43.14 8.95
N GLU A 767 23.79 43.74 7.86
CA GLU A 767 23.38 45.14 7.84
C GLU A 767 22.44 45.45 6.66
N ASP A 768 21.28 45.98 7.04
CA ASP A 768 20.36 46.73 6.18
C ASP A 768 21.08 47.83 5.41
N VAL A 769 20.78 48.01 4.16
CA VAL A 769 20.65 49.35 3.54
C VAL A 769 19.66 49.33 2.37
N SER A 770 18.68 50.17 2.49
CA SER A 770 17.70 50.58 1.54
C SER A 770 18.26 51.31 0.30
N ASP A 771 17.43 51.29 -0.71
CA ASP A 771 17.14 52.35 -1.68
C ASP A 771 17.69 52.28 -3.09
N GLN A 772 16.71 52.21 -3.94
CA GLN A 772 16.47 52.96 -5.18
C GLN A 772 17.11 52.57 -6.51
N ALA A 773 16.21 52.46 -7.40
CA ALA A 773 16.05 53.07 -8.72
C ALA A 773 16.20 52.16 -9.95
N GLU A 774 15.05 52.01 -10.57
CA GLU A 774 14.74 52.08 -12.00
C GLU A 774 15.87 51.81 -13.01
N SER A 775 15.66 50.81 -13.89
CA SER A 775 15.55 51.11 -15.33
C SER A 775 15.05 49.93 -16.15
N ASP A 776 14.02 50.21 -16.87
CA ASP A 776 13.44 49.60 -18.03
C ASP A 776 14.47 49.12 -19.07
N GLY A 777 14.29 47.91 -19.59
CA GLY A 777 15.14 47.39 -20.66
C GLY A 777 14.73 45.98 -21.11
N SER A 778 13.64 45.92 -21.88
CA SER A 778 13.25 44.68 -22.57
C SER A 778 14.35 44.23 -23.55
N ASP A 779 14.94 43.06 -23.28
CA ASP A 779 15.91 42.43 -24.12
C ASP A 779 15.25 41.87 -25.40
N PRO A 780 15.65 42.30 -26.61
CA PRO A 780 15.03 41.84 -27.85
C PRO A 780 15.26 40.35 -28.16
N VAL A 781 16.17 39.68 -27.47
CA VAL A 781 16.44 38.23 -27.65
C VAL A 781 15.31 37.38 -27.11
N PHE A 782 14.66 37.82 -26.03
CA PHE A 782 13.57 37.07 -25.39
C PHE A 782 12.29 37.02 -26.25
N VAL A 783 12.00 38.12 -26.93
CA VAL A 783 10.84 38.21 -27.85
C VAL A 783 11.05 37.35 -29.09
N LEU A 784 12.28 37.26 -29.60
CA LEU A 784 12.60 36.42 -30.76
C LEU A 784 12.48 34.93 -30.46
N THR A 785 12.82 34.52 -29.23
CA THR A 785 12.71 33.12 -28.79
C THR A 785 11.26 32.66 -28.69
N ILE A 786 10.36 33.50 -28.12
CA ILE A 786 8.95 33.19 -28.02
C ILE A 786 8.29 33.12 -29.39
N VAL A 787 8.65 33.97 -30.35
CA VAL A 787 8.12 33.94 -31.70
C VAL A 787 8.57 32.67 -32.45
N MET A 788 9.81 32.24 -32.25
CA MET A 788 10.30 31.00 -32.86
C MET A 788 9.65 29.74 -32.30
N VAL A 789 9.36 29.71 -31.00
CA VAL A 789 8.63 28.59 -30.36
C VAL A 789 7.18 28.52 -30.89
N ILE A 790 6.50 29.64 -31.00
CA ILE A 790 5.13 29.70 -31.54
C ILE A 790 5.10 29.24 -33.01
N ILE A 791 6.08 29.63 -33.82
CA ILE A 791 6.18 29.19 -35.21
C ILE A 791 6.44 27.67 -35.30
N PHE A 792 7.24 27.12 -34.38
CA PHE A 792 7.53 25.68 -34.32
C PHE A 792 6.29 24.87 -33.93
N ILE A 793 5.52 25.34 -32.94
CA ILE A 793 4.27 24.72 -32.53
C ILE A 793 3.23 24.76 -33.64
N VAL A 794 3.07 25.89 -34.34
CA VAL A 794 2.16 26.00 -35.47
C VAL A 794 2.57 25.10 -36.65
N ALA A 795 3.86 24.93 -36.88
CA ALA A 795 4.38 24.04 -37.93
C ALA A 795 4.11 22.55 -37.60
N ILE A 796 4.25 22.14 -36.32
CA ILE A 796 3.94 20.79 -35.87
C ILE A 796 2.43 20.53 -35.96
N THR A 797 1.60 21.47 -35.58
CA THR A 797 0.13 21.35 -35.65
C THR A 797 -0.34 21.22 -37.10
N VAL A 798 0.26 21.98 -38.04
CA VAL A 798 -0.05 21.85 -39.46
C VAL A 798 0.42 20.51 -40.06
N ILE A 799 1.52 19.93 -39.60
CA ILE A 799 2.00 18.61 -40.02
C ILE A 799 1.09 17.51 -39.47
N ILE A 800 0.61 17.63 -38.26
CA ILE A 800 -0.34 16.65 -37.68
C ILE A 800 -1.70 16.72 -38.39
N VAL A 801 -2.26 17.89 -38.62
CA VAL A 801 -3.55 18.07 -39.32
C VAL A 801 -3.49 17.69 -40.81
N SER A 802 -2.31 17.75 -41.45
CA SER A 802 -2.16 17.32 -42.85
C SER A 802 -1.92 15.81 -43.01
N LYS A 803 -1.64 15.06 -41.93
CA LYS A 803 -1.50 13.61 -41.95
C LYS A 803 -2.81 12.85 -41.76
N ASP A 804 -3.83 13.48 -41.16
CA ASP A 804 -5.12 12.86 -40.87
C ASP A 804 -6.11 12.83 -42.05
N ASN A 805 -5.71 13.20 -43.23
CA ASN A 805 -6.60 13.24 -44.41
C ASN A 805 -6.34 12.18 -45.49
N GLU A 806 -5.48 11.20 -45.28
CA GLU A 806 -5.17 10.21 -46.30
C GLU A 806 -5.30 8.74 -45.95
N ASP A 807 -5.70 8.33 -44.76
CA ASP A 807 -6.03 6.90 -44.56
C ASP A 807 -7.14 6.71 -43.55
N GLY A 808 -8.34 6.42 -44.02
CA GLY A 808 -9.42 5.91 -43.18
C GLY A 808 -9.14 4.47 -42.78
N LYS A 809 -8.51 4.28 -41.66
CA LYS A 809 -8.50 3.02 -40.86
C LYS A 809 -8.53 3.38 -39.40
N GLU A 810 -9.40 2.69 -38.70
CA GLU A 810 -9.55 2.70 -37.25
C GLU A 810 -8.19 2.70 -36.54
N VAL A 811 -7.96 3.69 -35.69
CA VAL A 811 -6.85 3.68 -34.75
C VAL A 811 -7.38 2.95 -33.52
N VAL A 812 -6.98 1.72 -33.37
CA VAL A 812 -7.07 1.00 -32.10
C VAL A 812 -6.12 1.72 -31.13
N HIS A 813 -6.60 2.21 -30.03
CA HIS A 813 -5.76 2.65 -28.92
C HIS A 813 -4.95 1.46 -28.44
N GLU A 814 -3.66 1.45 -28.71
CA GLU A 814 -2.71 0.62 -27.99
C GLU A 814 -2.52 1.24 -26.59
N GLU A 815 -3.05 0.58 -25.59
CA GLU A 815 -2.70 0.80 -24.18
C GLU A 815 -1.19 0.65 -24.01
N MET A 816 -0.57 1.59 -23.32
CA MET A 816 0.83 1.46 -22.90
C MET A 816 0.87 0.42 -21.78
N THR A 817 1.11 -0.83 -22.13
CA THR A 817 1.44 -1.86 -21.16
C THR A 817 2.85 -1.67 -20.63
N ASP A 818 3.02 -1.86 -19.34
CA ASP A 818 4.27 -1.88 -18.61
C ASP A 818 5.39 -2.67 -19.29
N ALA A 819 6.59 -2.16 -19.07
CA ALA A 819 7.90 -2.67 -19.44
C ALA A 819 8.45 -2.13 -20.78
N PHE A 820 8.76 -0.85 -20.83
CA PHE A 820 9.81 -0.39 -21.72
C PHE A 820 11.17 -0.67 -21.06
N ILE A 821 11.74 -1.83 -21.36
CA ILE A 821 13.20 -1.98 -21.37
C ILE A 821 13.66 -1.37 -22.68
N PRO A 822 14.42 -0.27 -22.70
CA PRO A 822 14.95 0.25 -23.95
C PRO A 822 15.94 -0.76 -24.51
N GLU A 823 15.71 -1.19 -25.75
CA GLU A 823 16.71 -1.94 -26.53
C GLU A 823 17.98 -1.08 -26.66
N LEU A 824 19.02 -1.49 -25.97
CA LEU A 824 20.36 -0.94 -26.19
C LEU A 824 20.85 -1.39 -27.59
N PRO A 825 21.46 -0.50 -28.36
CA PRO A 825 22.04 -0.88 -29.63
C PRO A 825 23.15 -1.93 -29.45
N PRO A 826 23.29 -2.90 -30.36
CA PRO A 826 24.26 -3.98 -30.24
C PRO A 826 25.68 -3.43 -30.16
N LEU A 827 26.40 -3.83 -29.13
CA LEU A 827 27.84 -3.53 -28.97
C LEU A 827 28.64 -4.16 -30.11
N GLU A 828 29.36 -3.36 -30.87
CA GLU A 828 30.32 -3.88 -31.87
C GLU A 828 31.42 -4.67 -31.12
N PRO A 829 31.84 -5.84 -31.65
CA PRO A 829 32.90 -6.62 -31.03
C PRO A 829 34.25 -5.85 -31.13
N PRO A 830 35.13 -6.00 -30.14
CA PRO A 830 36.40 -5.29 -30.13
C PRO A 830 37.23 -5.63 -31.37
N LYS A 831 37.65 -4.63 -32.10
CA LYS A 831 38.66 -4.76 -33.17
C LYS A 831 40.02 -5.05 -32.56
N ASN A 832 40.62 -6.16 -32.98
CA ASN A 832 41.97 -6.61 -32.60
C ASN A 832 43.03 -5.51 -32.56
#